data_515ec67bf5b31fe1fbeeb32abdf05221
#
_entry.id   515ec67bf5b31fe1fbeeb32abdf05221
#
_cell.length_a   1.000
_cell.length_b   1.000
_cell.length_c   1.000
_cell.angle_alpha   90.00
_cell.angle_beta   90.00
_cell.angle_gamma   90.00
#
_symmetry.space_group_name_H-M   'P 1'
#
loop_
_entity.id
_entity.type
_entity.pdbx_description
1 polymer ?
#
loop_
_entity_poly.entity_id
_entity_poly.type
_entity_poly.pdbx_seq_one_letter_code
_entity_poly.pdbx_strand_id
1 'polypeptide(L)'
;LVDRTALGDQAMDAFHEAPLEQNQPLSKIYNIADLGDMAAEAETRVQVATVQAMVKRIFGSDTPPPLDAYDCIIVDEAHRGYTLDQGMTEGEMALRDQAQYLSTYRRVLDYFDAVKVGLTATPARHTTEIFGKPVYTYSYREAVADDWLIDHEPPIRYTTLLSQHGIHFDKGEKVEAINQGTGEIEVAELDDDLHFELEGFNKRVISEDFNRVICEQLAQELDPFGEEKTMIFCATDAHADMVKRLLGEAFKAVYGEQYNQAAIEKITGQSDQVKQLIRRYKNERLPNIAITVDLLTTGIDVPPICHLVFMRRVRSRILYEQMIGRATRRCDDIGKTVFKIYDPVDLYASLQAVNTMQPLVKNPNITIEQLIDELNNPASHQAPGSAPGQTHAHDVLNQLNQKLMRVLRDAHHKADQKAEQRPALKAKLAELQQQWGLPPQELHRHLHELGQKQGPQAAADFINKHTRLLLQVAEVKELLGSHWMPVISTHVDQLMERTQSWGRHQKPEDYLDEFSRFVREQVNLSAALAVVVQRPKDLTRAQLKEVRLLLDGAGYSEASLKAAWRNKSNQDIAAGVIAYIRQAALGEALLPFEQRVQQAMQKIHALHAWAPAQRKWLDRLAKQLTYELVVDEAFVNDNFMDVGGAKGLDKVLGGQLTPVITTLAASLWPAANQSAA
;
A
#
# COMPACT_ATOMS: atom_id res chain seq x y z
N LEU A 1 -22.60 -1.12 7.33
CA LEU A 1 -22.65 0.05 6.43
C LEU A 1 -21.42 0.09 5.57
N VAL A 2 -21.58 0.39 4.29
CA VAL A 2 -20.50 0.51 3.32
C VAL A 2 -20.56 1.86 2.61
N ASP A 3 -19.42 2.31 2.10
CA ASP A 3 -19.33 3.59 1.39
C ASP A 3 -19.81 3.48 -0.07
N ARG A 4 -19.56 2.34 -0.73
CA ARG A 4 -19.87 2.13 -2.15
C ARG A 4 -20.68 0.86 -2.38
N THR A 5 -21.53 0.88 -3.38
CA THR A 5 -22.35 -0.28 -3.78
C THR A 5 -21.49 -1.52 -4.06
N ALA A 6 -20.33 -1.36 -4.73
CA ALA A 6 -19.44 -2.47 -5.01
C ALA A 6 -18.91 -3.19 -3.75
N LEU A 7 -18.67 -2.48 -2.64
CA LEU A 7 -18.31 -3.09 -1.36
C LEU A 7 -19.49 -3.84 -0.74
N GLY A 8 -20.70 -3.30 -0.92
CA GLY A 8 -21.91 -3.97 -0.49
C GLY A 8 -22.19 -5.25 -1.26
N ASP A 9 -22.01 -5.21 -2.59
CA ASP A 9 -22.13 -6.40 -3.45
C ASP A 9 -21.14 -7.50 -2.97
N GLN A 10 -19.88 -7.14 -2.69
CA GLN A 10 -18.88 -8.08 -2.18
C GLN A 10 -19.22 -8.65 -0.79
N ALA A 11 -19.75 -7.81 0.10
CA ALA A 11 -20.19 -8.28 1.42
C ALA A 11 -21.35 -9.28 1.29
N MET A 12 -22.29 -9.02 0.38
CA MET A 12 -23.38 -9.95 0.09
C MET A 12 -22.88 -11.27 -0.50
N ASP A 13 -21.95 -11.21 -1.49
CA ASP A 13 -21.33 -12.42 -2.04
C ASP A 13 -20.64 -13.24 -0.94
N ALA A 14 -19.88 -12.58 -0.06
CA ALA A 14 -19.24 -13.26 1.06
C ALA A 14 -20.24 -13.89 2.04
N PHE A 15 -21.35 -13.24 2.33
CA PHE A 15 -22.41 -13.80 3.19
C PHE A 15 -23.14 -15.00 2.55
N HIS A 16 -23.14 -15.07 1.22
CA HIS A 16 -23.73 -16.18 0.48
C HIS A 16 -22.78 -17.36 0.29
N GLU A 17 -21.48 -17.11 0.23
CA GLU A 17 -20.48 -18.11 -0.17
C GLU A 17 -19.63 -18.63 0.98
N ALA A 18 -19.22 -17.72 1.92
CA ALA A 18 -18.28 -18.10 2.98
C ALA A 18 -18.91 -19.04 4.00
N PRO A 19 -18.37 -20.26 4.20
CA PRO A 19 -18.86 -21.17 5.22
C PRO A 19 -18.48 -20.66 6.62
N LEU A 20 -19.46 -20.57 7.51
CA LEU A 20 -19.29 -20.17 8.91
C LEU A 20 -19.62 -21.34 9.85
N GLU A 21 -20.71 -21.25 10.60
CA GLU A 21 -21.11 -22.29 11.52
C GLU A 21 -21.59 -23.54 10.80
N GLN A 22 -21.13 -24.71 11.25
CA GLN A 22 -21.52 -26.03 10.69
C GLN A 22 -21.32 -26.13 9.17
N ASN A 23 -20.34 -25.40 8.64
CA ASN A 23 -20.03 -25.32 7.19
C ASN A 23 -21.19 -24.74 6.35
N GLN A 24 -22.00 -23.88 6.92
CA GLN A 24 -23.08 -23.16 6.21
C GLN A 24 -22.77 -21.67 6.09
N PRO A 25 -23.09 -21.03 4.96
CA PRO A 25 -22.93 -19.59 4.81
C PRO A 25 -23.96 -18.82 5.65
N LEU A 26 -23.64 -17.56 5.98
CA LEU A 26 -24.47 -16.71 6.83
C LEU A 26 -25.90 -16.58 6.30
N SER A 27 -26.06 -16.48 4.97
CA SER A 27 -27.34 -16.36 4.28
C SER A 27 -28.29 -17.56 4.45
N LYS A 28 -27.76 -18.72 4.87
CA LYS A 28 -28.57 -19.90 5.21
C LYS A 28 -28.95 -19.97 6.68
N ILE A 29 -28.27 -19.20 7.52
CA ILE A 29 -28.48 -19.15 8.97
C ILE A 29 -29.45 -18.02 9.33
N TYR A 30 -29.30 -16.86 8.66
CA TYR A 30 -30.05 -15.63 8.93
C TYR A 30 -30.69 -15.07 7.67
N ASN A 31 -31.85 -14.39 7.84
CA ASN A 31 -32.43 -13.60 6.77
C ASN A 31 -31.61 -12.30 6.60
N ILE A 32 -31.09 -12.09 5.39
CA ILE A 32 -30.24 -10.95 5.02
C ILE A 32 -30.98 -10.09 4.00
N ALA A 33 -31.12 -8.79 4.30
CA ALA A 33 -31.67 -7.83 3.34
C ALA A 33 -30.58 -7.24 2.46
N ASP A 34 -30.83 -7.22 1.17
CA ASP A 34 -29.92 -6.73 0.14
C ASP A 34 -29.86 -5.21 0.08
N LEU A 35 -28.84 -4.69 -0.63
CA LEU A 35 -28.61 -3.26 -0.87
C LEU A 35 -29.80 -2.54 -1.54
N GLY A 36 -30.57 -3.27 -2.34
CA GLY A 36 -31.77 -2.79 -3.04
C GLY A 36 -33.01 -2.66 -2.17
N ASP A 37 -33.05 -3.34 -1.03
CA ASP A 37 -34.24 -3.41 -0.18
C ASP A 37 -34.45 -2.10 0.59
N MET A 38 -35.54 -1.44 0.30
CA MET A 38 -35.89 -0.16 0.91
C MET A 38 -36.29 -0.28 2.38
N ALA A 39 -36.84 -1.42 2.78
CA ALA A 39 -37.21 -1.72 4.15
C ALA A 39 -36.84 -3.14 4.50
N ALA A 40 -36.26 -3.36 5.68
CA ALA A 40 -36.01 -4.68 6.19
C ALA A 40 -37.34 -5.32 6.62
N GLU A 41 -37.54 -6.61 6.30
CA GLU A 41 -38.65 -7.39 6.82
C GLU A 41 -38.48 -7.61 8.34
N ALA A 42 -39.55 -7.91 9.06
CA ALA A 42 -39.51 -8.14 10.50
C ALA A 42 -38.57 -9.29 10.92
N GLU A 43 -38.32 -10.25 10.02
CA GLU A 43 -37.43 -11.37 10.22
C GLU A 43 -35.98 -11.14 9.80
N THR A 44 -35.68 -9.99 9.18
CA THR A 44 -34.34 -9.63 8.74
C THR A 44 -33.42 -9.44 9.94
N ARG A 45 -32.31 -10.17 9.99
CA ARG A 45 -31.30 -10.08 11.06
C ARG A 45 -30.05 -9.32 10.65
N VAL A 46 -29.73 -9.32 9.36
CA VAL A 46 -28.59 -8.60 8.82
C VAL A 46 -29.04 -7.76 7.62
N GLN A 47 -28.65 -6.50 7.60
CA GLN A 47 -28.91 -5.61 6.48
C GLN A 47 -27.64 -4.95 6.00
N VAL A 48 -27.36 -5.05 4.72
CA VAL A 48 -26.27 -4.31 4.07
C VAL A 48 -26.84 -3.05 3.42
N ALA A 49 -26.26 -1.90 3.71
CA ALA A 49 -26.71 -0.62 3.15
C ALA A 49 -25.54 0.32 2.92
N THR A 50 -25.65 1.20 1.91
CA THR A 50 -24.73 2.34 1.78
C THR A 50 -25.14 3.46 2.73
N VAL A 51 -24.17 4.29 3.11
CA VAL A 51 -24.44 5.48 3.94
C VAL A 51 -25.47 6.38 3.26
N GLN A 52 -25.40 6.57 1.95
CA GLN A 52 -26.33 7.40 1.16
C GLN A 52 -27.76 6.83 1.16
N ALA A 53 -27.89 5.52 1.11
CA ALA A 53 -29.20 4.87 1.20
C ALA A 53 -29.84 5.12 2.58
N MET A 54 -29.04 5.00 3.65
CA MET A 54 -29.50 5.28 5.02
C MET A 54 -29.87 6.74 5.23
N VAL A 55 -29.11 7.67 4.65
CA VAL A 55 -29.45 9.11 4.66
C VAL A 55 -30.84 9.34 4.07
N LYS A 56 -31.13 8.75 2.91
CA LYS A 56 -32.45 8.86 2.26
C LYS A 56 -33.56 8.25 3.11
N ARG A 57 -33.32 7.12 3.75
CA ARG A 57 -34.28 6.44 4.62
C ARG A 57 -34.60 7.24 5.88
N ILE A 58 -33.56 7.82 6.53
CA ILE A 58 -33.71 8.51 7.82
C ILE A 58 -34.25 9.91 7.62
N PHE A 59 -33.71 10.65 6.65
CA PHE A 59 -33.97 12.09 6.52
C PHE A 59 -34.84 12.47 5.32
N GLY A 60 -35.09 11.55 4.40
CA GLY A 60 -35.88 11.76 3.19
C GLY A 60 -37.14 10.91 3.08
N SER A 61 -37.48 10.11 4.09
CA SER A 61 -38.68 9.27 4.14
C SER A 61 -39.72 9.82 5.12
N ASP A 62 -41.01 9.72 4.77
CA ASP A 62 -42.12 10.04 5.65
C ASP A 62 -42.26 9.02 6.80
N THR A 63 -41.65 7.84 6.66
CA THR A 63 -41.62 6.76 7.64
C THR A 63 -40.18 6.34 7.92
N PRO A 64 -39.41 7.12 8.70
CA PRO A 64 -38.04 6.76 9.03
C PRO A 64 -38.00 5.47 9.87
N PRO A 65 -36.91 4.69 9.81
CA PRO A 65 -36.76 3.51 10.66
C PRO A 65 -36.77 3.92 12.15
N PRO A 66 -37.25 3.02 13.05
CA PRO A 66 -37.19 3.28 14.49
C PRO A 66 -35.74 3.46 14.98
N LEU A 67 -35.55 4.20 16.08
CA LEU A 67 -34.23 4.43 16.67
C LEU A 67 -33.55 3.14 17.15
N ASP A 68 -34.35 2.16 17.53
CA ASP A 68 -33.98 0.83 18.01
C ASP A 68 -34.05 -0.26 16.91
N ALA A 69 -34.06 0.16 15.64
CA ALA A 69 -34.13 -0.80 14.51
C ALA A 69 -32.92 -1.74 14.42
N TYR A 70 -31.78 -1.33 14.99
CA TYR A 70 -30.54 -2.09 14.93
C TYR A 70 -29.86 -2.15 16.29
N ASP A 71 -29.40 -3.34 16.71
CA ASP A 71 -28.60 -3.51 17.93
C ASP A 71 -27.12 -3.18 17.71
N CYS A 72 -26.63 -3.37 16.48
CA CYS A 72 -25.24 -3.16 16.12
C CYS A 72 -25.11 -2.58 14.71
N ILE A 73 -24.26 -1.59 14.55
CA ILE A 73 -23.90 -1.01 13.25
C ILE A 73 -22.41 -1.25 13.02
N ILE A 74 -22.09 -2.08 12.05
CA ILE A 74 -20.72 -2.31 11.60
C ILE A 74 -20.45 -1.44 10.38
N VAL A 75 -19.41 -0.65 10.43
CA VAL A 75 -19.03 0.28 9.35
C VAL A 75 -17.72 -0.19 8.77
N ASP A 76 -17.75 -0.61 7.51
CA ASP A 76 -16.56 -0.95 6.77
C ASP A 76 -15.89 0.31 6.19
N GLU A 77 -14.56 0.28 6.06
CA GLU A 77 -13.74 1.42 5.65
C GLU A 77 -14.07 2.69 6.47
N ALA A 78 -14.17 2.54 7.79
CA ALA A 78 -14.62 3.59 8.71
C ALA A 78 -13.81 4.90 8.66
N HIS A 79 -12.61 4.89 8.03
CA HIS A 79 -11.81 6.07 7.75
C HIS A 79 -12.37 6.92 6.59
N ARG A 80 -13.22 6.36 5.72
CA ARG A 80 -13.68 7.01 4.48
C ARG A 80 -14.68 8.12 4.66
N GLY A 81 -15.23 8.30 5.82
CA GLY A 81 -16.07 9.47 6.09
C GLY A 81 -15.41 10.83 5.73
N TYR A 82 -14.17 10.82 5.23
CA TYR A 82 -13.34 12.01 5.01
C TYR A 82 -12.60 12.11 3.69
N THR A 83 -12.44 11.05 2.93
CA THR A 83 -11.72 11.12 1.65
C THR A 83 -12.67 10.97 0.49
N LEU A 84 -12.95 12.07 -0.17
CA LEU A 84 -13.48 12.07 -1.52
C LEU A 84 -12.44 11.47 -2.46
N ASP A 85 -12.57 10.17 -2.67
CA ASP A 85 -11.84 9.43 -3.69
C ASP A 85 -12.57 9.53 -5.04
N GLN A 86 -12.98 10.72 -5.40
CA GLN A 86 -13.39 11.01 -6.77
C GLN A 86 -12.43 12.06 -7.30
N GLY A 87 -11.87 11.79 -8.48
CA GLY A 87 -11.02 12.69 -9.24
C GLY A 87 -11.72 14.01 -9.54
N MET A 88 -11.97 14.78 -8.50
CA MET A 88 -12.39 16.16 -8.59
C MET A 88 -11.14 17.03 -8.59
N THR A 89 -11.09 17.91 -9.55
CA THR A 89 -10.16 19.02 -9.61
C THR A 89 -10.05 19.68 -8.25
N GLU A 90 -8.83 19.82 -7.81
CA GLU A 90 -8.39 20.47 -6.58
C GLU A 90 -8.99 21.88 -6.48
N GLY A 91 -9.92 22.08 -5.62
CA GLY A 91 -10.50 23.38 -5.43
C GLY A 91 -11.73 23.36 -4.52
N GLU A 92 -12.53 24.31 -4.58
CA GLU A 92 -13.58 24.70 -3.66
C GLU A 92 -14.68 23.67 -3.35
N MET A 93 -14.94 22.66 -4.22
CA MET A 93 -16.00 21.68 -3.99
C MET A 93 -15.68 20.68 -2.86
N ALA A 94 -14.42 20.28 -2.72
CA ALA A 94 -14.02 19.21 -1.82
C ALA A 94 -14.33 19.49 -0.34
N LEU A 95 -14.29 20.74 0.12
CA LEU A 95 -14.44 21.06 1.54
C LEU A 95 -15.88 21.27 1.98
N ARG A 96 -16.71 21.88 1.16
CA ARG A 96 -18.15 22.01 1.49
C ARG A 96 -18.80 20.63 1.51
N ASP A 97 -18.50 19.81 0.50
CA ASP A 97 -19.04 18.45 0.40
C ASP A 97 -18.46 17.53 1.47
N GLN A 98 -17.20 17.69 1.85
CA GLN A 98 -16.54 16.89 2.90
C GLN A 98 -17.11 17.17 4.29
N ALA A 99 -17.25 18.43 4.68
CA ALA A 99 -17.84 18.80 5.97
C ALA A 99 -19.33 18.42 6.05
N GLN A 100 -20.05 18.52 4.93
CA GLN A 100 -21.45 18.14 4.82
C GLN A 100 -21.61 16.60 4.81
N TYR A 101 -20.77 15.88 4.13
CA TYR A 101 -20.77 14.41 4.13
C TYR A 101 -20.41 13.85 5.51
N LEU A 102 -19.42 14.41 6.18
CA LEU A 102 -19.07 14.05 7.54
C LEU A 102 -20.21 14.30 8.54
N SER A 103 -20.83 15.46 8.47
CA SER A 103 -21.99 15.78 9.30
C SER A 103 -23.13 14.80 9.05
N THR A 104 -23.32 14.39 7.80
CA THR A 104 -24.36 13.48 7.35
C THR A 104 -24.07 12.03 7.78
N TYR A 105 -22.83 11.57 7.61
CA TYR A 105 -22.36 10.26 8.06
C TYR A 105 -22.50 10.10 9.58
N ARG A 106 -22.01 11.10 10.34
CA ARG A 106 -22.15 11.10 11.79
C ARG A 106 -23.61 11.13 12.23
N ARG A 107 -24.46 11.89 11.54
CA ARG A 107 -25.90 11.94 11.83
C ARG A 107 -26.58 10.59 11.60
N VAL A 108 -26.17 9.81 10.58
CA VAL A 108 -26.68 8.44 10.38
C VAL A 108 -26.30 7.53 11.55
N LEU A 109 -25.03 7.59 11.99
CA LEU A 109 -24.56 6.79 13.10
C LEU A 109 -25.20 7.21 14.44
N ASP A 110 -25.38 8.51 14.65
CA ASP A 110 -25.96 9.05 15.89
C ASP A 110 -27.49 8.91 15.95
N TYR A 111 -28.12 8.62 14.80
CA TYR A 111 -29.57 8.41 14.73
C TYR A 111 -30.01 7.15 15.47
N PHE A 112 -29.27 6.05 15.36
CA PHE A 112 -29.66 4.78 15.96
C PHE A 112 -29.04 4.61 17.36
N ASP A 113 -29.85 4.05 18.28
CA ASP A 113 -29.40 3.59 19.59
C ASP A 113 -28.77 2.18 19.46
N ALA A 114 -27.58 2.12 18.88
CA ALA A 114 -26.90 0.89 18.53
C ALA A 114 -25.43 0.92 18.91
N VAL A 115 -24.84 -0.23 19.16
CA VAL A 115 -23.39 -0.39 19.28
C VAL A 115 -22.75 -0.11 17.93
N LYS A 116 -21.71 0.73 17.91
CA LYS A 116 -21.00 1.13 16.68
C LYS A 116 -19.63 0.49 16.62
N VAL A 117 -19.36 -0.25 15.55
CA VAL A 117 -18.08 -0.92 15.28
C VAL A 117 -17.52 -0.39 13.98
N GLY A 118 -16.35 0.24 14.02
CA GLY A 118 -15.62 0.69 12.84
C GLY A 118 -14.54 -0.30 12.45
N LEU A 119 -14.53 -0.74 11.20
CA LEU A 119 -13.48 -1.55 10.59
C LEU A 119 -12.68 -0.67 9.63
N THR A 120 -11.36 -0.69 9.75
CA THR A 120 -10.47 0.06 8.85
C THR A 120 -9.06 -0.49 8.87
N ALA A 121 -8.44 -0.55 7.69
CA ALA A 121 -7.00 -0.85 7.58
C ALA A 121 -6.12 0.37 7.93
N THR A 122 -6.69 1.59 7.86
CA THR A 122 -5.96 2.85 7.97
C THR A 122 -6.73 3.83 8.86
N PRO A 123 -6.67 3.69 10.22
CA PRO A 123 -7.39 4.56 11.11
C PRO A 123 -6.92 6.02 10.96
N ALA A 124 -7.87 6.90 10.70
CA ALA A 124 -7.65 8.34 10.68
C ALA A 124 -8.09 8.97 12.01
N ARG A 125 -7.71 10.22 12.26
CA ARG A 125 -8.06 10.93 13.51
C ARG A 125 -9.55 10.89 13.82
N HIS A 126 -10.38 11.18 12.85
CA HIS A 126 -11.84 11.20 12.99
C HIS A 126 -12.46 9.81 13.21
N THR A 127 -11.82 8.75 12.74
CA THR A 127 -12.24 7.38 13.07
C THR A 127 -12.18 7.19 14.59
N THR A 128 -11.12 7.70 15.22
CA THR A 128 -10.96 7.68 16.67
C THR A 128 -11.95 8.60 17.38
N GLU A 129 -12.33 9.72 16.76
CA GLU A 129 -13.35 10.64 17.32
C GLU A 129 -14.77 10.03 17.30
N ILE A 130 -15.08 9.17 16.32
CA ILE A 130 -16.40 8.54 16.18
C ILE A 130 -16.49 7.21 16.94
N PHE A 131 -15.47 6.35 16.79
CA PHE A 131 -15.48 4.96 17.29
C PHE A 131 -14.63 4.76 18.57
N GLY A 132 -13.86 5.79 19.00
CA GLY A 132 -12.91 5.65 20.10
C GLY A 132 -11.57 5.06 19.67
N LYS A 133 -10.75 4.68 20.64
CA LYS A 133 -9.47 4.02 20.38
C LYS A 133 -9.70 2.61 19.82
N PRO A 134 -8.83 2.11 18.92
CA PRO A 134 -8.92 0.74 18.44
C PRO A 134 -8.95 -0.26 19.61
N VAL A 135 -9.93 -1.15 19.62
CA VAL A 135 -10.04 -2.24 20.60
C VAL A 135 -9.22 -3.47 20.18
N TYR A 136 -8.94 -3.58 18.90
CA TYR A 136 -8.10 -4.62 18.31
C TYR A 136 -7.31 -4.04 17.13
N THR A 137 -6.07 -4.42 17.02
CA THR A 137 -5.18 -4.06 15.91
C THR A 137 -4.45 -5.31 15.45
N TYR A 138 -4.53 -5.60 14.16
CA TYR A 138 -3.78 -6.66 13.49
C TYR A 138 -3.00 -6.03 12.34
N SER A 139 -1.72 -5.84 12.55
CA SER A 139 -0.88 -5.10 11.61
C SER A 139 -0.56 -5.91 10.35
N TYR A 140 -0.24 -5.21 9.27
CA TYR A 140 0.24 -5.83 8.03
C TYR A 140 1.45 -6.76 8.28
N ARG A 141 2.39 -6.33 9.14
CA ARG A 141 3.57 -7.13 9.49
C ARG A 141 3.22 -8.40 10.25
N GLU A 142 2.25 -8.34 11.15
CA GLU A 142 1.72 -9.55 11.83
C GLU A 142 1.05 -10.49 10.83
N ALA A 143 0.26 -9.97 9.90
CA ALA A 143 -0.41 -10.77 8.88
C ALA A 143 0.58 -11.43 7.90
N VAL A 144 1.68 -10.75 7.57
CA VAL A 144 2.79 -11.34 6.79
C VAL A 144 3.53 -12.40 7.62
N ALA A 145 3.81 -12.13 8.91
CA ALA A 145 4.47 -13.08 9.79
C ALA A 145 3.63 -14.34 10.06
N ASP A 146 2.31 -14.24 9.98
CA ASP A 146 1.34 -15.35 10.08
C ASP A 146 1.02 -16.01 8.72
N ASP A 147 1.72 -15.63 7.64
CA ASP A 147 1.53 -16.13 6.27
C ASP A 147 0.12 -15.90 5.67
N TRP A 148 -0.68 -14.98 6.21
CA TRP A 148 -1.97 -14.58 5.65
C TRP A 148 -1.81 -13.60 4.48
N LEU A 149 -0.82 -12.73 4.55
CA LEU A 149 -0.46 -11.79 3.50
C LEU A 149 0.99 -12.02 3.05
N ILE A 150 1.32 -11.53 1.86
CA ILE A 150 2.70 -11.56 1.34
C ILE A 150 3.32 -10.17 1.37
N ASP A 151 4.63 -10.12 1.42
CA ASP A 151 5.41 -8.89 1.40
C ASP A 151 5.91 -8.58 -0.03
N HIS A 152 6.38 -7.35 -0.21
CA HIS A 152 6.99 -6.91 -1.46
C HIS A 152 8.52 -7.03 -1.40
N GLU A 153 9.12 -7.23 -2.56
CA GLU A 153 10.56 -7.03 -2.73
C GLU A 153 10.90 -5.54 -2.53
N PRO A 154 12.18 -5.23 -2.23
CA PRO A 154 12.61 -3.83 -2.24
C PRO A 154 12.22 -3.14 -3.55
N PRO A 155 11.59 -1.95 -3.49
CA PRO A 155 11.07 -1.29 -4.67
C PRO A 155 12.14 -1.02 -5.73
N ILE A 156 11.76 -1.19 -6.98
CA ILE A 156 12.58 -0.90 -8.14
C ILE A 156 12.37 0.57 -8.52
N ARG A 157 13.46 1.34 -8.52
CA ARG A 157 13.47 2.74 -8.88
C ARG A 157 14.06 2.92 -10.27
N TYR A 158 13.41 3.76 -11.05
CA TYR A 158 13.94 4.23 -12.33
C TYR A 158 14.29 5.71 -12.21
N THR A 159 15.57 6.02 -12.27
CA THR A 159 16.04 7.39 -12.26
C THR A 159 16.35 7.81 -13.68
N THR A 160 15.65 8.82 -14.18
CA THR A 160 15.85 9.37 -15.51
C THR A 160 16.53 10.75 -15.42
N LEU A 161 17.03 11.24 -16.54
CA LEU A 161 17.64 12.57 -16.61
C LEU A 161 16.66 13.65 -16.12
N LEU A 162 15.42 13.61 -16.63
CA LEU A 162 14.39 14.58 -16.23
C LEU A 162 13.94 14.40 -14.78
N SER A 163 13.91 13.17 -14.26
CA SER A 163 13.56 12.94 -12.86
C SER A 163 14.59 13.49 -11.88
N GLN A 164 15.86 13.57 -12.27
CA GLN A 164 16.95 14.12 -11.44
C GLN A 164 17.00 15.63 -11.47
N HIS A 165 16.84 16.24 -12.65
CA HIS A 165 17.08 17.67 -12.86
C HIS A 165 15.80 18.50 -12.94
N GLY A 166 14.63 17.84 -13.05
CA GLY A 166 13.37 18.51 -13.35
C GLY A 166 13.28 18.94 -14.81
N ILE A 167 12.18 19.61 -15.14
CA ILE A 167 11.95 20.22 -16.46
C ILE A 167 11.93 21.73 -16.28
N HIS A 168 12.78 22.42 -17.04
CA HIS A 168 12.93 23.86 -16.98
C HIS A 168 12.56 24.48 -18.33
N PHE A 169 11.80 25.56 -18.28
CA PHE A 169 11.45 26.38 -19.42
C PHE A 169 11.87 27.84 -19.13
N ASP A 170 12.50 28.49 -20.08
CA ASP A 170 12.94 29.85 -19.94
C ASP A 170 11.82 30.85 -20.24
N LYS A 171 11.91 32.03 -19.64
CA LYS A 171 11.02 33.16 -19.94
C LYS A 171 11.05 33.48 -21.42
N GLY A 172 9.87 33.68 -22.04
CA GLY A 172 9.71 33.97 -23.46
C GLY A 172 9.71 32.72 -24.36
N GLU A 173 9.88 31.51 -23.77
CA GLU A 173 9.75 30.26 -24.50
C GLU A 173 8.29 29.99 -24.85
N LYS A 174 8.06 29.49 -26.07
CA LYS A 174 6.73 29.07 -26.52
C LYS A 174 6.50 27.62 -26.14
N VAL A 175 5.50 27.40 -25.31
CA VAL A 175 5.11 26.09 -24.82
C VAL A 175 3.71 25.72 -25.29
N GLU A 176 3.50 24.46 -25.53
CA GLU A 176 2.17 23.89 -25.73
C GLU A 176 1.55 23.56 -24.38
N ALA A 177 0.29 23.96 -24.17
CA ALA A 177 -0.44 23.69 -22.95
C ALA A 177 -1.81 23.11 -23.27
N ILE A 178 -2.28 22.19 -22.41
CA ILE A 178 -3.57 21.50 -22.60
C ILE A 178 -4.64 22.20 -21.77
N ASN A 179 -5.70 22.66 -22.42
CA ASN A 179 -6.89 23.16 -21.75
C ASN A 179 -7.64 21.98 -21.09
N GLN A 180 -7.67 21.93 -19.75
CA GLN A 180 -8.28 20.83 -19.01
C GLN A 180 -9.82 20.72 -19.21
N GLY A 181 -10.48 21.81 -19.63
CA GLY A 181 -11.92 21.82 -19.88
C GLY A 181 -12.31 21.35 -21.27
N THR A 182 -11.55 21.74 -22.29
CA THR A 182 -11.83 21.44 -23.72
C THR A 182 -10.95 20.33 -24.28
N GLY A 183 -9.79 20.05 -23.66
CA GLY A 183 -8.78 19.14 -24.19
C GLY A 183 -7.95 19.73 -25.36
N GLU A 184 -8.18 21.01 -25.73
CA GLU A 184 -7.48 21.66 -26.82
C GLU A 184 -6.07 22.06 -26.41
N ILE A 185 -5.14 21.98 -27.38
CA ILE A 185 -3.75 22.42 -27.20
C ILE A 185 -3.63 23.87 -27.63
N GLU A 186 -3.19 24.71 -26.73
CA GLU A 186 -2.93 26.12 -26.96
C GLU A 186 -1.42 26.39 -26.87
N VAL A 187 -0.91 27.22 -27.76
CA VAL A 187 0.49 27.68 -27.71
C VAL A 187 0.54 29.00 -26.97
N ALA A 188 1.32 29.05 -25.89
CA ALA A 188 1.49 30.24 -25.08
C ALA A 188 2.97 30.57 -24.93
N GLU A 189 3.28 31.88 -24.87
CA GLU A 189 4.62 32.38 -24.54
C GLU A 189 4.70 32.57 -23.02
N LEU A 190 5.79 32.12 -22.41
CA LEU A 190 5.95 32.16 -20.96
C LEU A 190 6.32 33.56 -20.48
N ASP A 191 5.57 34.08 -19.51
CA ASP A 191 5.83 35.38 -18.87
C ASP A 191 7.02 35.34 -17.90
N ASP A 192 7.30 34.17 -17.31
CA ASP A 192 8.39 33.93 -16.34
C ASP A 192 9.00 32.54 -16.56
N ASP A 193 10.20 32.29 -16.03
CA ASP A 193 10.81 30.96 -15.99
C ASP A 193 9.92 29.97 -15.24
N LEU A 194 9.72 28.79 -15.82
CA LEU A 194 8.99 27.69 -15.18
C LEU A 194 9.94 26.53 -14.87
N HIS A 195 9.88 26.04 -13.65
CA HIS A 195 10.60 24.86 -13.23
C HIS A 195 9.63 23.84 -12.64
N PHE A 196 9.64 22.63 -13.17
CA PHE A 196 8.83 21.51 -12.70
C PHE A 196 9.73 20.43 -12.12
N GLU A 197 9.59 20.22 -10.83
CA GLU A 197 10.16 19.05 -10.15
C GLU A 197 9.31 17.79 -10.47
N LEU A 198 9.85 16.61 -10.20
CA LEU A 198 9.22 15.31 -10.41
C LEU A 198 7.77 15.23 -9.85
N GLU A 199 7.47 15.98 -8.80
CA GLU A 199 6.11 16.11 -8.23
C GLU A 199 5.09 16.68 -9.22
N GLY A 200 5.53 17.52 -10.16
CA GLY A 200 4.69 18.13 -11.18
C GLY A 200 4.47 17.27 -12.42
N PHE A 201 5.23 16.15 -12.56
CA PHE A 201 5.15 15.31 -13.76
C PHE A 201 3.79 14.64 -13.88
N ASN A 202 3.31 14.55 -15.11
CA ASN A 202 2.02 13.99 -15.50
C ASN A 202 0.78 14.73 -14.93
N LYS A 203 0.99 15.86 -14.25
CA LYS A 203 -0.07 16.77 -13.77
C LYS A 203 0.06 18.19 -14.28
N ARG A 204 1.23 18.82 -14.01
CA ARG A 204 1.54 20.21 -14.39
C ARG A 204 2.38 20.29 -15.65
N VAL A 205 3.24 19.31 -15.84
CA VAL A 205 4.02 19.11 -17.05
C VAL A 205 3.84 17.68 -17.53
N ILE A 206 3.49 17.53 -18.79
CA ILE A 206 3.31 16.23 -19.44
C ILE A 206 4.53 16.00 -20.31
N SER A 207 5.34 15.00 -19.96
CA SER A 207 6.51 14.60 -20.75
C SER A 207 6.27 13.22 -21.34
N GLU A 208 6.07 13.15 -22.64
CA GLU A 208 5.93 11.88 -23.34
C GLU A 208 7.23 11.06 -23.26
N ASP A 209 8.37 11.71 -23.39
CA ASP A 209 9.67 11.06 -23.33
C ASP A 209 9.95 10.41 -21.99
N PHE A 210 9.63 11.07 -20.86
CA PHE A 210 9.73 10.47 -19.54
C PHE A 210 8.88 9.19 -19.46
N ASN A 211 7.62 9.26 -19.87
CA ASN A 211 6.72 8.10 -19.82
C ASN A 211 7.17 6.98 -20.78
N ARG A 212 7.71 7.32 -21.96
CA ARG A 212 8.25 6.37 -22.93
C ARG A 212 9.43 5.59 -22.36
N VAL A 213 10.42 6.27 -21.79
CA VAL A 213 11.59 5.65 -21.15
C VAL A 213 11.17 4.65 -20.06
N ILE A 214 10.20 5.04 -19.23
CA ILE A 214 9.69 4.13 -18.20
C ILE A 214 8.96 2.92 -18.81
N CYS A 215 8.09 3.13 -19.81
CA CYS A 215 7.38 2.04 -20.49
C CYS A 215 8.34 1.06 -21.20
N GLU A 216 9.43 1.55 -21.79
CA GLU A 216 10.49 0.72 -22.38
C GLU A 216 11.15 -0.18 -21.34
N GLN A 217 11.41 0.34 -20.13
CA GLN A 217 11.94 -0.47 -19.02
C GLN A 217 10.90 -1.49 -18.52
N LEU A 218 9.67 -1.07 -18.33
CA LEU A 218 8.59 -1.97 -17.89
C LEU A 218 8.37 -3.12 -18.88
N ALA A 219 8.51 -2.88 -20.19
CA ALA A 219 8.37 -3.92 -21.21
C ALA A 219 9.46 -5.01 -21.15
N GLN A 220 10.60 -4.74 -20.50
CA GLN A 220 11.65 -5.74 -20.25
C GLN A 220 11.40 -6.54 -18.97
N GLU A 221 10.57 -6.03 -18.06
CA GLU A 221 10.36 -6.63 -16.75
C GLU A 221 8.99 -7.30 -16.57
N LEU A 222 8.02 -6.89 -17.36
CA LEU A 222 6.65 -7.42 -17.33
C LEU A 222 6.44 -8.43 -18.46
N ASP A 223 5.76 -9.53 -18.15
CA ASP A 223 5.40 -10.53 -19.15
C ASP A 223 3.94 -10.34 -19.61
N PRO A 224 3.70 -9.90 -20.87
CA PRO A 224 2.35 -9.72 -21.40
C PRO A 224 1.62 -11.05 -21.70
N PHE A 225 2.31 -12.20 -21.56
CA PHE A 225 1.75 -13.53 -21.80
C PHE A 225 1.53 -14.32 -20.50
N GLY A 226 2.02 -13.81 -19.37
CA GLY A 226 2.01 -14.48 -18.10
C GLY A 226 0.63 -14.55 -17.43
N GLU A 227 0.58 -15.28 -16.33
CA GLU A 227 -0.59 -15.35 -15.43
C GLU A 227 -0.54 -14.28 -14.33
N GLU A 228 0.65 -13.77 -14.03
CA GLU A 228 0.85 -12.65 -13.12
C GLU A 228 0.16 -11.39 -13.64
N LYS A 229 -0.52 -10.69 -12.75
CA LYS A 229 -1.21 -9.46 -13.11
C LYS A 229 -0.46 -8.23 -12.65
N THR A 230 -0.57 -7.18 -13.45
CA THR A 230 0.04 -5.88 -13.20
C THR A 230 -1.02 -4.81 -13.03
N MET A 231 -0.83 -3.91 -12.08
CA MET A 231 -1.64 -2.71 -11.92
C MET A 231 -0.77 -1.46 -12.02
N ILE A 232 -1.11 -0.56 -12.95
CA ILE A 232 -0.40 0.69 -13.20
C ILE A 232 -1.27 1.87 -12.78
N PHE A 233 -0.77 2.70 -11.87
CA PHE A 233 -1.48 3.87 -11.36
C PHE A 233 -1.03 5.14 -12.10
N CYS A 234 -1.94 5.77 -12.82
CA CYS A 234 -1.72 6.99 -13.58
C CYS A 234 -2.32 8.23 -12.91
N ALA A 235 -1.88 9.41 -13.31
CA ALA A 235 -2.31 10.68 -12.73
C ALA A 235 -3.69 11.13 -13.20
N THR A 236 -3.99 10.94 -14.48
CA THR A 236 -5.22 11.35 -15.14
C THR A 236 -5.65 10.29 -16.16
N ASP A 237 -6.87 10.39 -16.66
CA ASP A 237 -7.38 9.50 -17.69
C ASP A 237 -6.59 9.63 -19.02
N ALA A 238 -6.26 10.84 -19.43
CA ALA A 238 -5.40 11.09 -20.60
C ALA A 238 -3.97 10.52 -20.40
N HIS A 239 -3.42 10.60 -19.18
CA HIS A 239 -2.15 9.96 -18.85
C HIS A 239 -2.25 8.44 -18.96
N ALA A 240 -3.36 7.84 -18.54
CA ALA A 240 -3.59 6.41 -18.67
C ALA A 240 -3.65 5.97 -20.15
N ASP A 241 -4.26 6.76 -21.05
CA ASP A 241 -4.25 6.52 -22.50
C ASP A 241 -2.83 6.60 -23.09
N MET A 242 -2.06 7.59 -22.68
CA MET A 242 -0.65 7.73 -23.09
C MET A 242 0.16 6.51 -22.67
N VAL A 243 0.08 6.09 -21.41
CA VAL A 243 0.81 4.92 -20.89
C VAL A 243 0.37 3.64 -21.61
N LYS A 244 -0.94 3.46 -21.88
CA LYS A 244 -1.45 2.31 -22.65
C LYS A 244 -0.81 2.25 -24.05
N ARG A 245 -0.73 3.38 -24.74
CA ARG A 245 -0.10 3.48 -26.07
C ARG A 245 1.39 3.19 -26.00
N LEU A 246 2.13 3.89 -25.15
CA LEU A 246 3.58 3.77 -25.04
C LEU A 246 4.03 2.38 -24.59
N LEU A 247 3.35 1.79 -23.62
CA LEU A 247 3.66 0.42 -23.16
C LEU A 247 3.33 -0.61 -24.25
N GLY A 248 2.24 -0.41 -25.00
CA GLY A 248 1.90 -1.25 -26.15
C GLY A 248 2.94 -1.18 -27.26
N GLU A 249 3.44 0.02 -27.57
CA GLU A 249 4.55 0.24 -28.51
C GLU A 249 5.84 -0.43 -28.04
N ALA A 250 6.17 -0.31 -26.75
CA ALA A 250 7.34 -0.93 -26.15
C ALA A 250 7.26 -2.46 -26.19
N PHE A 251 6.12 -3.07 -25.85
CA PHE A 251 5.93 -4.51 -25.98
C PHE A 251 6.00 -4.98 -27.43
N LYS A 252 5.46 -4.21 -28.36
CA LYS A 252 5.58 -4.54 -29.79
C LYS A 252 7.02 -4.49 -30.26
N ALA A 253 7.83 -3.57 -29.75
CA ALA A 253 9.26 -3.50 -30.04
C ALA A 253 10.03 -4.71 -29.51
N VAL A 254 9.65 -5.21 -28.30
CA VAL A 254 10.32 -6.38 -27.67
C VAL A 254 9.86 -7.71 -28.25
N TYR A 255 8.54 -7.89 -28.45
CA TYR A 255 7.93 -9.19 -28.79
C TYR A 255 7.45 -9.29 -30.24
N GLY A 256 7.50 -8.20 -31.03
CA GLY A 256 7.07 -8.17 -32.43
C GLY A 256 5.60 -8.54 -32.62
N GLU A 257 5.33 -9.36 -33.64
CA GLU A 257 3.98 -9.81 -33.98
C GLU A 257 3.38 -10.80 -32.96
N GLN A 258 4.15 -11.30 -32.01
CA GLN A 258 3.64 -12.19 -30.96
C GLN A 258 2.86 -11.41 -29.90
N TYR A 259 3.11 -10.11 -29.77
CA TYR A 259 2.43 -9.28 -28.80
C TYR A 259 0.92 -9.15 -29.08
N ASN A 260 0.10 -9.42 -28.07
CA ASN A 260 -1.35 -9.25 -28.13
C ASN A 260 -1.77 -7.98 -27.40
N GLN A 261 -2.36 -7.03 -28.11
CA GLN A 261 -2.84 -5.76 -27.56
C GLN A 261 -3.89 -5.95 -26.43
N ALA A 262 -4.60 -7.09 -26.40
CA ALA A 262 -5.54 -7.41 -25.35
C ALA A 262 -4.88 -7.62 -23.96
N ALA A 263 -3.54 -7.69 -23.90
CA ALA A 263 -2.80 -7.80 -22.63
C ALA A 263 -2.95 -6.55 -21.76
N ILE A 264 -3.09 -5.36 -22.38
CA ILE A 264 -3.19 -4.09 -21.65
C ILE A 264 -4.61 -3.53 -21.77
N GLU A 265 -5.21 -3.19 -20.63
CA GLU A 265 -6.52 -2.52 -20.62
C GLU A 265 -6.54 -1.31 -19.69
N LYS A 266 -7.17 -0.21 -20.15
CA LYS A 266 -7.45 0.96 -19.33
C LYS A 266 -8.77 0.73 -18.59
N ILE A 267 -8.72 0.77 -17.26
CA ILE A 267 -9.89 0.57 -16.39
C ILE A 267 -9.99 1.76 -15.44
N THR A 268 -10.73 2.77 -15.87
CA THR A 268 -10.98 4.03 -15.14
C THR A 268 -12.46 4.29 -15.01
N GLY A 269 -12.84 5.29 -14.23
CA GLY A 269 -14.25 5.69 -14.11
C GLY A 269 -14.87 6.19 -15.41
N GLN A 270 -14.05 6.56 -16.41
CA GLN A 270 -14.48 7.01 -17.73
C GLN A 270 -14.52 5.89 -18.80
N SER A 271 -14.06 4.69 -18.45
CA SER A 271 -14.08 3.55 -19.36
C SER A 271 -15.51 3.06 -19.63
N ASP A 272 -15.76 2.61 -20.84
CA ASP A 272 -17.04 1.95 -21.17
C ASP A 272 -17.12 0.57 -20.48
N GLN A 273 -18.32 0.20 -19.99
CA GLN A 273 -18.59 -1.10 -19.39
C GLN A 273 -17.60 -1.49 -18.25
N VAL A 274 -17.30 -0.56 -17.39
CA VAL A 274 -16.31 -0.71 -16.29
C VAL A 274 -16.47 -2.02 -15.52
N LYS A 275 -17.69 -2.40 -15.12
CA LYS A 275 -17.95 -3.65 -14.38
C LYS A 275 -17.49 -4.89 -15.15
N GLN A 276 -17.69 -4.91 -16.47
CA GLN A 276 -17.26 -6.02 -17.34
C GLN A 276 -15.73 -6.06 -17.46
N LEU A 277 -15.08 -4.91 -17.63
CA LEU A 277 -13.61 -4.81 -17.67
C LEU A 277 -12.97 -5.30 -16.38
N ILE A 278 -13.52 -4.90 -15.22
CA ILE A 278 -13.08 -5.38 -13.91
C ILE A 278 -13.24 -6.90 -13.80
N ARG A 279 -14.40 -7.44 -14.21
CA ARG A 279 -14.66 -8.89 -14.18
C ARG A 279 -13.70 -9.66 -15.08
N ARG A 280 -13.40 -9.16 -16.28
CA ARG A 280 -12.39 -9.75 -17.18
C ARG A 280 -11.01 -9.71 -16.57
N TYR A 281 -10.57 -8.57 -16.04
CA TYR A 281 -9.29 -8.45 -15.38
C TYR A 281 -9.16 -9.40 -14.18
N LYS A 282 -10.24 -9.61 -13.42
CA LYS A 282 -10.25 -10.53 -12.27
C LYS A 282 -10.17 -11.99 -12.68
N ASN A 283 -10.98 -12.42 -13.68
CA ASN A 283 -11.29 -13.84 -13.91
C ASN A 283 -10.67 -14.41 -15.19
N GLU A 284 -10.24 -13.58 -16.13
CA GLU A 284 -9.65 -14.03 -17.37
C GLU A 284 -8.13 -13.84 -17.35
N ARG A 285 -7.38 -14.65 -18.12
CA ARG A 285 -5.94 -14.47 -18.25
C ARG A 285 -5.60 -13.08 -18.81
N LEU A 286 -6.31 -12.62 -19.83
CA LEU A 286 -6.17 -11.29 -20.43
C LEU A 286 -7.43 -10.44 -20.19
N PRO A 287 -7.26 -9.15 -19.89
CA PRO A 287 -5.98 -8.45 -19.74
C PRO A 287 -5.24 -8.89 -18.48
N ASN A 288 -3.91 -8.95 -18.56
CA ASN A 288 -3.06 -9.16 -17.37
C ASN A 288 -2.42 -7.84 -16.88
N ILE A 289 -2.52 -6.75 -17.64
CA ILE A 289 -2.05 -5.42 -17.25
C ILE A 289 -3.25 -4.45 -17.24
N ALA A 290 -3.58 -3.93 -16.07
CA ALA A 290 -4.62 -2.90 -15.90
C ALA A 290 -3.99 -1.55 -15.63
N ILE A 291 -4.38 -0.53 -16.40
CA ILE A 291 -3.99 0.87 -16.18
C ILE A 291 -5.17 1.61 -15.58
N THR A 292 -4.98 2.24 -14.43
CA THR A 292 -6.05 2.90 -13.68
C THR A 292 -5.61 4.26 -13.14
N VAL A 293 -6.58 5.10 -12.81
CA VAL A 293 -6.35 6.33 -12.05
C VAL A 293 -6.70 6.09 -10.58
N ASP A 294 -7.97 5.98 -10.23
CA ASP A 294 -8.43 5.81 -8.84
C ASP A 294 -9.39 4.63 -8.65
N LEU A 295 -10.01 4.16 -9.73
CA LEU A 295 -11.12 3.20 -9.65
C LEU A 295 -10.74 1.89 -8.96
N LEU A 296 -9.54 1.39 -9.26
CA LEU A 296 -9.05 0.10 -8.76
C LEU A 296 -8.33 0.20 -7.40
N THR A 297 -8.24 1.39 -6.82
CA THR A 297 -7.59 1.59 -5.50
C THR A 297 -8.36 0.94 -4.38
N THR A 298 -9.65 0.71 -4.56
CA THR A 298 -10.54 0.19 -3.52
C THR A 298 -11.53 -0.83 -4.07
N GLY A 299 -11.87 -1.83 -3.25
CA GLY A 299 -12.97 -2.74 -3.52
C GLY A 299 -12.73 -3.83 -4.58
N ILE A 300 -11.51 -4.01 -5.08
CA ILE A 300 -11.20 -5.06 -6.06
C ILE A 300 -10.30 -6.12 -5.44
N ASP A 301 -10.76 -7.35 -5.50
CA ASP A 301 -10.02 -8.53 -5.06
C ASP A 301 -9.50 -9.30 -6.28
N VAL A 302 -8.18 -9.20 -6.54
CA VAL A 302 -7.48 -9.86 -7.65
C VAL A 302 -6.17 -10.45 -7.10
N PRO A 303 -6.19 -11.65 -6.53
CA PRO A 303 -5.02 -12.27 -5.90
C PRO A 303 -3.78 -12.39 -6.81
N PRO A 304 -3.90 -12.64 -8.14
CA PRO A 304 -2.74 -12.75 -9.03
C PRO A 304 -1.97 -11.45 -9.29
N ILE A 305 -2.30 -10.31 -8.67
CA ILE A 305 -1.53 -9.08 -8.84
C ILE A 305 -0.15 -9.24 -8.20
N CYS A 306 0.88 -9.32 -9.03
CA CYS A 306 2.29 -9.45 -8.64
C CYS A 306 3.11 -8.19 -8.89
N HIS A 307 2.58 -7.22 -9.64
CA HIS A 307 3.29 -6.02 -10.04
C HIS A 307 2.45 -4.77 -9.81
N LEU A 308 2.99 -3.80 -9.06
CA LEU A 308 2.41 -2.48 -8.87
C LEU A 308 3.34 -1.43 -9.46
N VAL A 309 2.84 -0.57 -10.34
CA VAL A 309 3.60 0.50 -10.99
C VAL A 309 3.00 1.85 -10.64
N PHE A 310 3.80 2.72 -10.03
CA PHE A 310 3.37 4.05 -9.63
C PHE A 310 3.84 5.12 -10.61
N MET A 311 3.04 5.39 -11.66
CA MET A 311 3.32 6.46 -12.64
C MET A 311 2.86 7.83 -12.14
N ARG A 312 2.36 7.91 -10.92
CA ARG A 312 1.97 9.16 -10.24
C ARG A 312 2.43 9.18 -8.79
N ARG A 313 2.64 10.36 -8.25
CA ARG A 313 2.76 10.55 -6.80
C ARG A 313 1.41 10.48 -6.14
N VAL A 314 1.36 9.78 -5.02
CA VAL A 314 0.18 9.66 -4.16
C VAL A 314 0.31 10.68 -3.04
N ARG A 315 -0.77 11.39 -2.72
CA ARG A 315 -0.76 12.48 -1.75
C ARG A 315 -0.88 12.02 -0.31
N SER A 316 -1.56 10.90 -0.08
CA SER A 316 -1.77 10.38 1.26
C SER A 316 -1.16 8.99 1.44
N ARG A 317 -0.63 8.75 2.64
CA ARG A 317 -0.17 7.44 3.08
C ARG A 317 -1.30 6.40 3.01
N ILE A 318 -2.51 6.79 3.40
CA ILE A 318 -3.70 5.93 3.37
C ILE A 318 -3.94 5.39 1.97
N LEU A 319 -3.95 6.28 0.96
CA LEU A 319 -4.14 5.89 -0.43
C LEU A 319 -3.01 4.95 -0.93
N TYR A 320 -1.76 5.24 -0.54
CA TYR A 320 -0.62 4.40 -0.87
C TYR A 320 -0.75 3.00 -0.26
N GLU A 321 -1.11 2.90 1.03
CA GLU A 321 -1.30 1.62 1.71
C GLU A 321 -2.47 0.83 1.08
N GLN A 322 -3.53 1.49 0.66
CA GLN A 322 -4.62 0.86 -0.08
C GLN A 322 -4.18 0.32 -1.45
N MET A 323 -3.34 1.06 -2.18
CA MET A 323 -2.77 0.62 -3.45
C MET A 323 -1.88 -0.60 -3.27
N ILE A 324 -0.98 -0.58 -2.28
CA ILE A 324 -0.14 -1.74 -1.93
C ILE A 324 -1.00 -2.94 -1.52
N GLY A 325 -2.02 -2.72 -0.72
CA GLY A 325 -2.94 -3.75 -0.28
C GLY A 325 -3.60 -4.56 -1.42
N ARG A 326 -3.59 -4.04 -2.66
CA ARG A 326 -4.09 -4.80 -3.83
C ARG A 326 -3.22 -6.00 -4.19
N ALA A 327 -1.93 -5.97 -3.86
CA ALA A 327 -0.98 -7.03 -4.19
C ALA A 327 -0.57 -7.90 -3.01
N THR A 328 -1.03 -7.61 -1.78
CA THR A 328 -0.61 -8.34 -0.58
C THR A 328 -1.23 -9.73 -0.43
N ARG A 329 -2.23 -10.08 -1.22
CA ARG A 329 -2.91 -11.36 -1.12
C ARG A 329 -2.10 -12.51 -1.68
N ARG A 330 -2.17 -13.66 -1.03
CA ARG A 330 -1.63 -14.92 -1.53
C ARG A 330 -2.36 -15.36 -2.80
N CYS A 331 -1.64 -16.03 -3.68
CA CYS A 331 -2.20 -16.71 -4.85
C CYS A 331 -1.38 -17.97 -5.13
N ASP A 332 -1.75 -19.04 -4.48
CA ASP A 332 -1.00 -20.31 -4.52
C ASP A 332 -1.09 -20.96 -5.91
N ASP A 333 -2.17 -20.68 -6.65
CA ASP A 333 -2.41 -21.20 -8.02
C ASP A 333 -1.28 -20.82 -8.99
N ILE A 334 -0.68 -19.63 -8.81
CA ILE A 334 0.45 -19.15 -9.63
C ILE A 334 1.78 -19.14 -8.86
N GLY A 335 1.82 -19.73 -7.67
CA GLY A 335 3.03 -19.78 -6.84
C GLY A 335 3.51 -18.42 -6.35
N LYS A 336 2.59 -17.47 -6.13
CA LYS A 336 2.91 -16.11 -5.71
C LYS A 336 3.42 -16.07 -4.28
N THR A 337 4.70 -15.74 -4.08
CA THR A 337 5.35 -15.62 -2.76
C THR A 337 5.72 -14.19 -2.38
N VAL A 338 5.87 -13.30 -3.35
CA VAL A 338 6.20 -11.88 -3.18
C VAL A 338 5.51 -11.07 -4.28
N PHE A 339 5.47 -9.75 -4.14
CA PHE A 339 5.10 -8.86 -5.23
C PHE A 339 6.15 -7.76 -5.42
N LYS A 340 6.15 -7.11 -6.58
CA LYS A 340 7.12 -6.09 -6.97
C LYS A 340 6.46 -4.73 -7.06
N ILE A 341 7.21 -3.72 -6.65
CA ILE A 341 6.82 -2.31 -6.76
C ILE A 341 7.80 -1.61 -7.70
N TYR A 342 7.28 -0.89 -8.69
CA TYR A 342 8.03 -0.08 -9.63
C TYR A 342 7.71 1.39 -9.36
N ASP A 343 8.75 2.15 -9.05
CA ASP A 343 8.62 3.52 -8.55
C ASP A 343 9.49 4.52 -9.36
N PRO A 344 9.03 4.94 -10.55
CA PRO A 344 9.71 5.95 -11.35
C PRO A 344 9.53 7.38 -10.83
N VAL A 345 8.65 7.59 -9.84
CA VAL A 345 8.32 8.93 -9.32
C VAL A 345 8.84 9.18 -7.91
N ASP A 346 9.71 8.29 -7.40
CA ASP A 346 10.33 8.37 -6.07
C ASP A 346 9.30 8.47 -4.91
N LEU A 347 8.19 7.74 -5.07
CA LEU A 347 7.10 7.72 -4.11
C LEU A 347 7.46 6.94 -2.85
N TYR A 348 8.01 5.73 -3.02
CA TYR A 348 8.31 4.83 -1.93
C TYR A 348 9.36 5.40 -0.97
N ALA A 349 10.44 5.97 -1.49
CA ALA A 349 11.47 6.59 -0.66
C ALA A 349 10.92 7.80 0.12
N SER A 350 10.04 8.58 -0.48
CA SER A 350 9.40 9.71 0.18
C SER A 350 8.47 9.28 1.32
N LEU A 351 7.78 8.13 1.18
CA LEU A 351 6.88 7.58 2.19
C LEU A 351 7.60 6.71 3.22
N GLN A 352 8.69 6.02 2.84
CA GLN A 352 9.48 5.20 3.76
C GLN A 352 10.21 6.04 4.81
N ALA A 353 10.69 7.23 4.46
CA ALA A 353 11.27 8.17 5.40
C ALA A 353 10.30 8.53 6.55
N VAL A 354 9.00 8.43 6.28
CA VAL A 354 7.89 8.63 7.21
C VAL A 354 7.54 7.36 7.99
N ASN A 355 7.76 6.17 7.42
CA ASN A 355 7.31 4.88 7.97
C ASN A 355 8.32 4.18 8.90
N THR A 356 9.62 4.43 8.75
CA THR A 356 10.66 3.61 9.38
C THR A 356 11.25 4.17 10.67
N MET A 357 10.69 5.27 11.22
CA MET A 357 11.23 5.95 12.41
C MET A 357 12.73 6.30 12.27
N GLN A 358 13.27 6.33 11.06
CA GLN A 358 14.62 6.81 10.81
C GLN A 358 14.60 8.34 10.70
N PRO A 359 15.68 9.02 11.15
CA PRO A 359 15.77 10.46 10.99
C PRO A 359 15.52 10.82 9.55
N LEU A 360 14.59 11.73 9.31
CA LEU A 360 14.25 12.29 8.01
C LEU A 360 15.56 12.74 7.32
N VAL A 361 16.10 11.89 6.48
CA VAL A 361 17.06 12.35 5.50
C VAL A 361 16.31 13.40 4.70
N LYS A 362 16.84 14.61 4.64
CA LYS A 362 16.23 15.75 3.96
C LYS A 362 15.86 15.38 2.54
N ASN A 363 14.69 14.79 2.37
CA ASN A 363 14.16 14.49 1.06
C ASN A 363 13.41 15.73 0.59
N PRO A 364 13.89 16.48 -0.40
CA PRO A 364 13.25 17.69 -0.88
C PRO A 364 11.86 17.41 -1.47
N ASN A 365 11.52 16.17 -1.70
CA ASN A 365 10.34 15.74 -2.43
C ASN A 365 9.12 15.38 -1.57
N ILE A 366 9.20 15.42 -0.23
CA ILE A 366 8.04 15.18 0.64
C ILE A 366 7.05 16.34 0.51
N THR A 367 5.76 16.06 0.31
CA THR A 367 4.74 17.11 0.19
C THR A 367 4.39 17.75 1.53
N ILE A 368 3.76 18.94 1.51
CA ILE A 368 3.28 19.60 2.73
C ILE A 368 2.19 18.75 3.40
N GLU A 369 1.31 18.15 2.59
CA GLU A 369 0.25 17.24 3.03
C GLU A 369 0.83 16.03 3.80
N GLN A 370 1.82 15.37 3.20
CA GLN A 370 2.50 14.23 3.82
C GLN A 370 3.16 14.59 5.16
N LEU A 371 3.76 15.77 5.24
CA LEU A 371 4.37 16.25 6.50
C LEU A 371 3.32 16.55 7.58
N ILE A 372 2.15 17.06 7.20
CA ILE A 372 1.07 17.32 8.17
C ILE A 372 0.44 16.01 8.63
N ASP A 373 0.20 15.06 7.73
CA ASP A 373 -0.30 13.73 8.09
C ASP A 373 0.65 13.03 9.09
N GLU A 374 1.96 13.12 8.82
CA GLU A 374 2.98 12.56 9.71
C GLU A 374 3.09 13.30 11.04
N LEU A 375 2.96 14.62 11.04
CA LEU A 375 2.92 15.39 12.27
C LEU A 375 1.70 15.04 13.16
N ASN A 376 0.61 14.59 12.55
CA ASN A 376 -0.60 14.12 13.23
C ASN A 376 -0.52 12.63 13.65
N ASN A 377 0.49 11.90 13.21
CA ASN A 377 0.66 10.49 13.55
C ASN A 377 1.14 10.35 15.01
N PRO A 378 0.39 9.69 15.91
CA PRO A 378 0.80 9.52 17.30
C PRO A 378 2.15 8.80 17.47
N ALA A 379 2.52 7.91 16.54
CA ALA A 379 3.78 7.20 16.56
C ALA A 379 4.97 8.16 16.37
N SER A 380 4.83 9.22 15.59
CA SER A 380 5.86 10.23 15.35
C SER A 380 6.21 11.04 16.61
N HIS A 381 5.25 11.19 17.53
CA HIS A 381 5.48 11.85 18.82
C HIS A 381 6.16 10.98 19.86
N GLN A 382 6.23 9.66 19.66
CA GLN A 382 6.87 8.70 20.54
C GLN A 382 8.23 8.25 20.02
N ALA A 383 8.42 8.27 18.69
CA ALA A 383 9.66 7.87 18.06
C ALA A 383 10.80 8.86 18.35
N PRO A 384 12.04 8.39 18.53
CA PRO A 384 13.19 9.25 18.69
C PRO A 384 13.44 10.09 17.43
N GLY A 385 13.74 11.36 17.61
CA GLY A 385 14.14 12.28 16.55
C GLY A 385 15.64 12.25 16.26
N SER A 386 16.05 13.08 15.30
CA SER A 386 17.45 13.19 14.86
C SER A 386 18.36 13.86 15.90
N ALA A 387 17.81 14.62 16.83
CA ALA A 387 18.55 15.29 17.90
C ALA A 387 18.22 14.71 19.29
N PRO A 388 19.18 14.63 20.22
CA PRO A 388 18.93 14.15 21.56
C PRO A 388 17.80 14.91 22.27
N GLY A 389 16.84 14.19 22.83
CA GLY A 389 15.69 14.75 23.54
C GLY A 389 14.56 15.26 22.63
N GLN A 390 14.66 15.10 21.32
CA GLN A 390 13.61 15.39 20.35
C GLN A 390 12.97 14.10 19.84
N THR A 391 11.71 14.21 19.42
CA THR A 391 10.97 13.13 18.75
C THR A 391 10.98 13.33 17.25
N HIS A 392 10.63 12.28 16.50
CA HIS A 392 10.45 12.35 15.04
C HIS A 392 9.48 13.48 14.62
N ALA A 393 8.45 13.75 15.42
CA ALA A 393 7.53 14.86 15.17
C ALA A 393 8.24 16.25 15.17
N HIS A 394 9.34 16.43 15.89
CA HIS A 394 10.14 17.66 15.80
C HIS A 394 10.84 17.80 14.44
N ASP A 395 11.36 16.68 13.91
CA ASP A 395 12.01 16.69 12.60
C ASP A 395 11.00 16.97 11.48
N VAL A 396 9.82 16.35 11.57
CA VAL A 396 8.67 16.59 10.66
C VAL A 396 8.26 18.06 10.68
N LEU A 397 8.08 18.63 11.87
CA LEU A 397 7.71 20.03 12.03
C LEU A 397 8.78 20.98 11.44
N ASN A 398 10.05 20.67 11.62
CA ASN A 398 11.15 21.48 11.05
C ASN A 398 11.14 21.48 9.52
N GLN A 399 10.88 20.33 8.89
CA GLN A 399 10.76 20.25 7.42
C GLN A 399 9.51 20.96 6.91
N LEU A 400 8.39 20.79 7.59
CA LEU A 400 7.15 21.50 7.27
C LEU A 400 7.36 23.02 7.31
N ASN A 401 8.00 23.52 8.36
CA ASN A 401 8.32 24.94 8.52
C ASN A 401 9.20 25.46 7.39
N GLN A 402 10.21 24.71 6.94
CA GLN A 402 11.06 25.09 5.81
C GLN A 402 10.28 25.19 4.50
N LYS A 403 9.36 24.23 4.25
CA LYS A 403 8.51 24.27 3.04
C LYS A 403 7.49 25.41 3.06
N LEU A 404 6.81 25.62 4.19
CA LEU A 404 5.87 26.73 4.37
C LEU A 404 6.58 28.08 4.20
N MET A 405 7.77 28.22 4.80
CA MET A 405 8.59 29.43 4.67
C MET A 405 8.88 29.77 3.19
N ARG A 406 9.31 28.79 2.40
CA ARG A 406 9.61 29.01 0.98
C ARG A 406 8.37 29.50 0.23
N VAL A 407 7.26 28.76 0.33
CA VAL A 407 6.02 29.08 -0.41
C VAL A 407 5.46 30.44 -0.03
N LEU A 408 5.31 30.72 1.26
CA LEU A 408 4.64 31.94 1.73
C LEU A 408 5.55 33.17 1.63
N ARG A 409 6.87 33.01 1.77
CA ARG A 409 7.83 34.09 1.57
C ARG A 409 7.93 34.49 0.10
N ASP A 410 7.98 33.51 -0.82
CA ASP A 410 7.98 33.75 -2.26
C ASP A 410 6.67 34.42 -2.69
N ALA A 411 5.53 33.99 -2.13
CA ALA A 411 4.24 34.61 -2.39
C ALA A 411 4.20 36.07 -1.97
N HIS A 412 4.68 36.37 -0.76
CA HIS A 412 4.74 37.76 -0.27
C HIS A 412 5.64 38.61 -1.15
N HIS A 413 6.83 38.12 -1.48
CA HIS A 413 7.79 38.88 -2.33
C HIS A 413 7.22 39.17 -3.73
N LYS A 414 6.59 38.16 -4.37
CA LYS A 414 5.96 38.34 -5.69
C LYS A 414 4.72 39.24 -5.64
N ALA A 415 3.94 39.19 -4.55
CA ALA A 415 2.78 40.08 -4.37
C ALA A 415 3.19 41.54 -4.19
N ASP A 416 4.34 41.81 -3.56
CA ASP A 416 4.84 43.18 -3.36
C ASP A 416 5.51 43.75 -4.62
N GLN A 417 6.30 42.93 -5.35
CA GLN A 417 7.02 43.41 -6.54
C GLN A 417 6.14 43.62 -7.78
N LYS A 418 5.05 42.87 -7.91
CA LYS A 418 4.14 42.89 -9.07
C LYS A 418 2.66 43.06 -8.64
N ALA A 419 2.41 43.97 -7.71
CA ALA A 419 1.09 44.17 -7.08
C ALA A 419 -0.04 44.45 -8.08
N GLU A 420 0.26 45.12 -9.21
CA GLU A 420 -0.72 45.41 -10.27
C GLU A 420 -1.04 44.19 -11.15
N GLN A 421 -0.07 43.29 -11.31
CA GLN A 421 -0.19 42.09 -12.15
C GLN A 421 -0.74 40.84 -11.39
N ARG A 422 -0.72 40.89 -10.06
CA ARG A 422 -1.14 39.76 -9.20
C ARG A 422 -2.12 40.17 -8.11
N PRO A 423 -3.26 40.82 -8.44
CA PRO A 423 -4.23 41.26 -7.45
C PRO A 423 -4.87 40.12 -6.68
N ALA A 424 -5.07 38.96 -7.30
CA ALA A 424 -5.63 37.77 -6.67
C ALA A 424 -4.70 37.19 -5.59
N LEU A 425 -3.38 37.14 -5.82
CA LEU A 425 -2.39 36.69 -4.85
C LEU A 425 -2.35 37.61 -3.63
N LYS A 426 -2.38 38.93 -3.85
CA LYS A 426 -2.39 39.93 -2.79
C LYS A 426 -3.67 39.86 -1.95
N ALA A 427 -4.83 39.71 -2.60
CA ALA A 427 -6.11 39.51 -1.93
C ALA A 427 -6.12 38.24 -1.09
N LYS A 428 -5.58 37.15 -1.63
CA LYS A 428 -5.49 35.87 -0.93
C LYS A 428 -4.59 35.96 0.30
N LEU A 429 -3.42 36.57 0.21
CA LEU A 429 -2.54 36.74 1.38
C LEU A 429 -3.20 37.61 2.48
N ALA A 430 -3.95 38.62 2.10
CA ALA A 430 -4.70 39.45 3.06
C ALA A 430 -5.83 38.66 3.74
N GLU A 431 -6.55 37.81 2.99
CA GLU A 431 -7.55 36.88 3.52
C GLU A 431 -6.94 35.92 4.54
N LEU A 432 -5.78 35.31 4.22
CA LEU A 432 -5.06 34.40 5.09
C LEU A 432 -4.59 35.06 6.37
N GLN A 433 -4.10 36.30 6.29
CA GLN A 433 -3.71 37.08 7.46
C GLN A 433 -4.90 37.29 8.41
N GLN A 434 -6.07 37.56 7.88
CA GLN A 434 -7.31 37.71 8.69
C GLN A 434 -7.73 36.38 9.32
N GLN A 435 -7.65 35.28 8.58
CA GLN A 435 -8.10 33.96 9.05
C GLN A 435 -7.14 33.32 10.07
N TRP A 436 -5.84 33.45 9.87
CA TRP A 436 -4.82 32.88 10.76
C TRP A 436 -4.48 33.76 11.95
N GLY A 437 -4.85 35.04 11.90
CA GLY A 437 -4.54 36.03 12.94
C GLY A 437 -3.05 36.42 12.99
N LEU A 438 -2.28 36.09 11.92
CA LEU A 438 -0.87 36.39 11.79
C LEU A 438 -0.49 36.57 10.30
N PRO A 439 0.59 37.32 9.99
CA PRO A 439 1.05 37.48 8.62
C PRO A 439 1.44 36.11 8.01
N PRO A 440 0.96 35.75 6.81
CA PRO A 440 1.23 34.44 6.20
C PRO A 440 2.71 34.08 6.11
N GLN A 441 3.58 35.03 5.82
CA GLN A 441 5.03 34.83 5.77
C GLN A 441 5.67 34.48 7.12
N GLU A 442 4.96 34.71 8.24
CA GLU A 442 5.43 34.41 9.61
C GLU A 442 4.86 33.10 10.16
N LEU A 443 3.97 32.41 9.42
CA LEU A 443 3.37 31.15 9.86
C LEU A 443 4.42 30.13 10.30
N HIS A 444 5.49 29.95 9.51
CA HIS A 444 6.57 29.02 9.82
C HIS A 444 7.27 29.34 11.16
N ARG A 445 7.45 30.63 11.47
CA ARG A 445 8.05 31.08 12.73
C ARG A 445 7.12 30.78 13.90
N HIS A 446 5.84 31.07 13.73
CA HIS A 446 4.83 30.79 14.76
C HIS A 446 4.74 29.28 15.08
N LEU A 447 4.69 28.41 14.07
CA LEU A 447 4.70 26.96 14.25
C LEU A 447 6.00 26.46 14.91
N HIS A 448 7.14 27.05 14.54
CA HIS A 448 8.42 26.72 15.16
C HIS A 448 8.42 27.08 16.65
N GLU A 449 7.94 28.26 17.01
CA GLU A 449 7.85 28.70 18.42
C GLU A 449 6.88 27.82 19.23
N LEU A 450 5.74 27.45 18.67
CA LEU A 450 4.81 26.50 19.31
C LEU A 450 5.50 25.17 19.56
N GLY A 451 6.20 24.63 18.58
CA GLY A 451 6.94 23.37 18.70
C GLY A 451 8.03 23.42 19.76
N GLN A 452 8.75 24.54 19.87
CA GLN A 452 9.81 24.72 20.88
C GLN A 452 9.26 24.92 22.30
N LYS A 453 8.19 25.70 22.47
CA LYS A 453 7.66 26.07 23.79
C LYS A 453 6.69 25.03 24.36
N GLN A 454 5.89 24.39 23.54
CA GLN A 454 4.77 23.53 23.91
C GLN A 454 4.81 22.12 23.29
N GLY A 455 5.84 21.84 22.50
CA GLY A 455 6.03 20.57 21.78
C GLY A 455 5.33 20.52 20.39
N PRO A 456 5.71 19.55 19.55
CA PRO A 456 5.20 19.43 18.18
C PRO A 456 3.69 19.23 18.10
N GLN A 457 3.06 18.66 19.14
CA GLN A 457 1.62 18.47 19.22
C GLN A 457 0.87 19.82 19.20
N ALA A 458 1.38 20.85 19.85
CA ALA A 458 0.76 22.19 19.85
C ALA A 458 0.78 22.82 18.44
N ALA A 459 1.83 22.58 17.67
CA ALA A 459 1.87 23.01 16.27
C ALA A 459 0.90 22.21 15.40
N ALA A 460 0.77 20.90 15.62
CA ALA A 460 -0.24 20.06 14.98
C ALA A 460 -1.67 20.54 15.31
N ASP A 461 -1.94 20.86 16.56
CA ASP A 461 -3.25 21.36 17.00
C ASP A 461 -3.58 22.71 16.38
N PHE A 462 -2.59 23.60 16.24
CA PHE A 462 -2.78 24.87 15.52
C PHE A 462 -3.17 24.63 14.05
N ILE A 463 -2.44 23.75 13.36
CA ILE A 463 -2.73 23.39 11.96
C ILE A 463 -4.13 22.79 11.84
N ASN A 464 -4.50 21.92 12.76
CA ASN A 464 -5.81 21.25 12.77
C ASN A 464 -6.97 22.18 13.10
N LYS A 465 -6.74 23.21 13.93
CA LYS A 465 -7.71 24.26 14.20
C LYS A 465 -8.02 25.07 12.94
N HIS A 466 -7.04 25.20 12.06
CA HIS A 466 -7.16 25.84 10.76
C HIS A 466 -7.29 24.79 9.67
N THR A 467 -8.37 23.99 9.67
CA THR A 467 -8.60 22.82 8.80
C THR A 467 -8.46 23.09 7.30
N ARG A 468 -8.50 24.36 6.88
CA ARG A 468 -8.28 24.80 5.49
C ARG A 468 -6.84 25.22 5.20
N LEU A 469 -5.94 25.19 6.19
CA LEU A 469 -4.59 25.75 6.04
C LEU A 469 -3.82 25.12 4.84
N LEU A 470 -3.93 23.81 4.68
CA LEU A 470 -3.34 23.09 3.55
C LEU A 470 -3.85 23.56 2.20
N LEU A 471 -5.18 23.70 2.08
CA LEU A 471 -5.80 24.17 0.85
C LEU A 471 -5.44 25.62 0.58
N GLN A 472 -5.42 26.44 1.60
CA GLN A 472 -5.05 27.83 1.50
C GLN A 472 -3.58 27.99 1.02
N VAL A 473 -2.67 27.15 1.51
CA VAL A 473 -1.28 27.13 1.02
C VAL A 473 -1.19 26.57 -0.40
N ALA A 474 -2.01 25.60 -0.75
CA ALA A 474 -2.11 25.10 -2.12
C ALA A 474 -2.65 26.18 -3.08
N GLU A 475 -3.70 26.90 -2.70
CA GLU A 475 -4.22 28.06 -3.43
C GLU A 475 -3.16 29.14 -3.63
N VAL A 476 -2.35 29.44 -2.60
CA VAL A 476 -1.21 30.36 -2.73
C VAL A 476 -0.20 29.83 -3.72
N LYS A 477 0.11 28.53 -3.69
CA LYS A 477 1.00 27.90 -4.68
C LYS A 477 0.45 27.99 -6.11
N GLU A 478 -0.86 27.81 -6.28
CA GLU A 478 -1.52 27.98 -7.58
C GLU A 478 -1.44 29.41 -8.09
N LEU A 479 -1.64 30.39 -7.21
CA LEU A 479 -1.50 31.81 -7.56
C LEU A 479 -0.04 32.24 -7.77
N LEU A 480 0.92 31.50 -7.22
CA LEU A 480 2.34 31.68 -7.49
C LEU A 480 2.77 31.09 -8.83
N GLY A 481 2.24 29.89 -9.14
CA GLY A 481 2.29 29.33 -10.48
C GLY A 481 1.28 30.12 -11.31
N SER A 482 1.66 30.66 -12.47
CA SER A 482 0.73 31.26 -13.42
C SER A 482 -0.51 30.35 -13.60
N HIS A 483 -1.65 30.89 -14.07
CA HIS A 483 -2.86 30.16 -14.50
C HIS A 483 -2.59 29.21 -15.70
N TRP A 484 -1.45 28.53 -15.69
CA TRP A 484 -1.03 27.71 -16.80
C TRP A 484 -1.70 26.33 -16.72
N MET A 485 -2.35 26.01 -17.79
CA MET A 485 -2.74 24.65 -18.17
C MET A 485 -1.50 23.74 -18.14
N PRO A 486 -1.66 22.41 -17.98
CA PRO A 486 -0.52 21.49 -18.03
C PRO A 486 0.32 21.73 -19.29
N VAL A 487 1.60 21.97 -19.11
CA VAL A 487 2.55 22.23 -20.18
C VAL A 487 3.00 20.91 -20.80
N ILE A 488 3.04 20.82 -22.13
CA ILE A 488 3.63 19.69 -22.83
C ILE A 488 5.13 19.93 -22.96
N SER A 489 5.92 19.01 -22.43
CA SER A 489 7.38 19.06 -22.51
C SER A 489 7.87 18.26 -23.72
N THR A 490 8.71 18.88 -24.51
CA THR A 490 9.46 18.26 -25.62
C THR A 490 10.90 17.88 -25.22
N HIS A 491 11.25 18.02 -23.94
CA HIS A 491 12.56 17.64 -23.44
C HIS A 491 12.77 16.13 -23.58
N VAL A 492 13.93 15.79 -24.14
CA VAL A 492 14.34 14.37 -24.30
C VAL A 492 14.76 13.81 -22.95
N ASP A 493 14.34 12.58 -22.68
CA ASP A 493 14.69 11.85 -21.47
C ASP A 493 15.46 10.57 -21.78
N GLN A 494 16.23 10.11 -20.79
CA GLN A 494 16.94 8.84 -20.86
C GLN A 494 17.04 8.22 -19.47
N LEU A 495 17.04 6.89 -19.43
CA LEU A 495 17.32 6.17 -18.19
C LEU A 495 18.77 6.41 -17.76
N MET A 496 18.94 6.90 -16.54
CA MET A 496 20.26 7.09 -15.92
C MET A 496 20.61 5.88 -15.06
N GLU A 497 19.67 5.39 -14.30
CA GLU A 497 19.92 4.31 -13.36
C GLU A 497 18.63 3.51 -13.08
N ARG A 498 18.79 2.18 -12.95
CA ARG A 498 17.80 1.29 -12.39
C ARG A 498 18.35 0.69 -11.10
N THR A 499 17.77 1.04 -9.99
CA THR A 499 18.24 0.58 -8.67
C THR A 499 17.11 -0.12 -7.90
N GLN A 500 17.51 -0.90 -6.91
CA GLN A 500 16.61 -1.45 -5.91
C GLN A 500 16.94 -0.83 -4.55
N SER A 501 15.91 -0.51 -3.75
CA SER A 501 16.10 0.19 -2.49
C SER A 501 16.45 -0.79 -1.36
N TRP A 502 17.66 -0.73 -0.83
CA TRP A 502 18.15 -1.55 0.28
C TRP A 502 18.17 -0.78 1.62
N GLY A 503 17.20 0.12 1.82
CA GLY A 503 17.18 0.99 2.97
C GLY A 503 18.35 1.98 2.96
N ARG A 504 19.27 1.87 3.95
CA ARG A 504 20.47 2.71 4.02
C ARG A 504 21.65 2.23 3.17
N HIS A 505 21.56 1.03 2.60
CA HIS A 505 22.65 0.43 1.82
C HIS A 505 22.45 0.69 0.32
N GLN A 506 23.57 0.87 -0.37
CA GLN A 506 23.57 1.03 -1.83
C GLN A 506 23.64 -0.31 -2.56
N LYS A 507 24.22 -1.33 -1.90
CA LYS A 507 24.43 -2.65 -2.51
C LYS A 507 23.78 -3.76 -1.68
N PRO A 508 23.31 -4.82 -2.33
CA PRO A 508 22.74 -5.97 -1.64
C PRO A 508 23.76 -6.73 -0.77
N GLU A 509 25.06 -6.70 -1.14
CA GLU A 509 26.11 -7.31 -0.35
C GLU A 509 26.25 -6.67 1.02
N ASP A 510 26.29 -5.33 1.08
CA ASP A 510 26.42 -4.58 2.32
C ASP A 510 25.20 -4.83 3.24
N TYR A 511 24.00 -4.94 2.64
CA TYR A 511 22.77 -5.28 3.34
C TYR A 511 22.84 -6.69 3.97
N LEU A 512 23.34 -7.69 3.24
CA LEU A 512 23.50 -9.07 3.71
C LEU A 512 24.61 -9.21 4.76
N ASP A 513 25.69 -8.44 4.64
CA ASP A 513 26.79 -8.44 5.63
C ASP A 513 26.33 -7.83 6.96
N GLU A 514 25.52 -6.76 6.91
CA GLU A 514 24.93 -6.18 8.11
C GLU A 514 23.85 -7.08 8.72
N PHE A 515 23.03 -7.73 7.91
CA PHE A 515 22.11 -8.77 8.37
C PHE A 515 22.86 -9.89 9.11
N SER A 516 23.97 -10.35 8.57
CA SER A 516 24.78 -11.40 9.20
C SER A 516 25.36 -10.93 10.55
N ARG A 517 25.76 -9.67 10.66
CA ARG A 517 26.21 -9.07 11.92
C ARG A 517 25.05 -8.99 12.91
N PHE A 518 23.90 -8.47 12.48
CA PHE A 518 22.70 -8.38 13.30
C PHE A 518 22.30 -9.73 13.89
N VAL A 519 22.22 -10.78 13.06
CA VAL A 519 21.88 -12.14 13.53
C VAL A 519 22.84 -12.62 14.61
N ARG A 520 24.15 -12.46 14.40
CA ARG A 520 25.18 -12.90 15.37
C ARG A 520 25.11 -12.14 16.71
N GLU A 521 24.76 -10.86 16.67
CA GLU A 521 24.58 -10.04 17.87
C GLU A 521 23.29 -10.41 18.60
N GLN A 522 22.21 -10.66 17.88
CA GLN A 522 20.89 -10.92 18.45
C GLN A 522 20.67 -12.37 18.90
N VAL A 523 21.43 -13.34 18.39
CA VAL A 523 21.22 -14.76 18.68
C VAL A 523 21.28 -15.10 20.19
N ASN A 524 22.07 -14.36 20.95
CA ASN A 524 22.16 -14.54 22.39
C ASN A 524 21.16 -13.70 23.19
N LEU A 525 20.46 -12.78 22.55
CA LEU A 525 19.50 -11.88 23.17
C LEU A 525 18.04 -12.33 22.95
N SER A 526 17.77 -13.05 21.84
CA SER A 526 16.45 -13.58 21.51
C SER A 526 16.43 -15.10 21.65
N ALA A 527 15.59 -15.59 22.56
CA ALA A 527 15.40 -17.03 22.77
C ALA A 527 14.87 -17.72 21.49
N ALA A 528 13.94 -17.08 20.78
CA ALA A 528 13.39 -17.60 19.54
C ALA A 528 14.46 -17.70 18.44
N LEU A 529 15.31 -16.67 18.29
CA LEU A 529 16.40 -16.69 17.31
C LEU A 529 17.45 -17.74 17.66
N ALA A 530 17.75 -17.95 18.96
CA ALA A 530 18.64 -19.02 19.41
C ALA A 530 18.09 -20.42 19.04
N VAL A 531 16.79 -20.64 19.15
CA VAL A 531 16.14 -21.90 18.74
C VAL A 531 16.30 -22.11 17.22
N VAL A 532 16.09 -21.08 16.39
CA VAL A 532 16.28 -21.17 14.93
C VAL A 532 17.71 -21.60 14.57
N VAL A 533 18.71 -21.05 15.25
CA VAL A 533 20.11 -21.34 14.97
C VAL A 533 20.53 -22.72 15.50
N GLN A 534 20.21 -23.03 16.74
CA GLN A 534 20.75 -24.19 17.46
C GLN A 534 19.88 -25.44 17.35
N ARG A 535 18.54 -25.28 17.46
CA ARG A 535 17.58 -26.39 17.54
C ARG A 535 16.33 -26.12 16.68
N PRO A 536 16.47 -25.87 15.38
CA PRO A 536 15.36 -25.44 14.52
C PRO A 536 14.21 -26.47 14.45
N LYS A 537 14.46 -27.74 14.74
CA LYS A 537 13.42 -28.79 14.83
C LYS A 537 12.44 -28.58 15.99
N ASP A 538 12.84 -27.83 17.02
CA ASP A 538 12.04 -27.54 18.21
C ASP A 538 11.31 -26.16 18.06
N LEU A 539 11.42 -25.51 16.91
CA LEU A 539 10.84 -24.21 16.64
C LEU A 539 9.32 -24.33 16.55
N THR A 540 8.61 -23.45 17.27
CA THR A 540 7.16 -23.30 17.18
C THR A 540 6.76 -22.18 16.20
N ARG A 541 5.53 -22.18 15.71
CA ARG A 541 4.98 -21.10 14.89
C ARG A 541 5.02 -19.73 15.59
N ALA A 542 4.71 -19.71 16.88
CA ALA A 542 4.78 -18.48 17.69
C ALA A 542 6.19 -17.91 17.73
N GLN A 543 7.22 -18.76 17.92
CA GLN A 543 8.62 -18.33 17.90
C GLN A 543 9.07 -17.90 16.50
N LEU A 544 8.61 -18.58 15.43
CA LEU A 544 8.88 -18.15 14.06
C LEU A 544 8.30 -16.78 13.78
N LYS A 545 7.05 -16.52 14.22
CA LYS A 545 6.42 -15.20 14.14
C LYS A 545 7.22 -14.15 14.88
N GLU A 546 7.65 -14.43 16.12
CA GLU A 546 8.50 -13.53 16.92
C GLU A 546 9.80 -13.17 16.17
N VAL A 547 10.45 -14.16 15.57
CA VAL A 547 11.69 -13.96 14.79
C VAL A 547 11.42 -13.11 13.54
N ARG A 548 10.35 -13.39 12.78
CA ARG A 548 9.97 -12.60 11.61
C ARG A 548 9.72 -11.14 11.98
N LEU A 549 8.98 -10.87 13.05
CA LEU A 549 8.72 -9.52 13.53
C LEU A 549 9.99 -8.81 14.04
N LEU A 550 10.90 -9.53 14.71
CA LEU A 550 12.20 -9.02 15.11
C LEU A 550 13.03 -8.57 13.90
N LEU A 551 13.10 -9.41 12.87
CA LEU A 551 13.84 -9.09 11.64
C LEU A 551 13.20 -7.94 10.89
N ASP A 552 11.88 -7.94 10.74
CA ASP A 552 11.13 -6.85 10.09
C ASP A 552 11.34 -5.51 10.79
N GLY A 553 11.29 -5.51 12.13
CA GLY A 553 11.57 -4.32 12.94
C GLY A 553 12.99 -3.77 12.76
N ALA A 554 13.93 -4.63 12.39
CA ALA A 554 15.31 -4.27 12.07
C ALA A 554 15.55 -3.96 10.58
N GLY A 555 14.50 -4.08 9.72
CA GLY A 555 14.57 -3.82 8.28
C GLY A 555 15.03 -5.02 7.43
N TYR A 556 14.95 -6.24 7.96
CA TYR A 556 15.38 -7.48 7.30
C TYR A 556 14.19 -8.40 7.01
N SER A 557 13.24 -7.97 6.17
CA SER A 557 12.12 -8.84 5.77
C SER A 557 12.60 -10.03 4.92
N GLU A 558 11.86 -11.14 4.97
CA GLU A 558 12.17 -12.33 4.19
C GLU A 558 12.21 -12.02 2.67
N ALA A 559 11.28 -11.20 2.18
CA ALA A 559 11.24 -10.76 0.79
C ALA A 559 12.51 -9.97 0.39
N SER A 560 12.97 -9.07 1.27
CA SER A 560 14.20 -8.30 1.04
C SER A 560 15.44 -9.17 1.06
N LEU A 561 15.53 -10.13 1.98
CA LEU A 561 16.63 -11.09 2.05
C LEU A 561 16.69 -11.96 0.79
N LYS A 562 15.55 -12.49 0.33
CA LYS A 562 15.43 -13.24 -0.92
C LYS A 562 15.93 -12.42 -2.12
N ALA A 563 15.46 -11.18 -2.24
CA ALA A 563 15.87 -10.29 -3.32
C ALA A 563 17.37 -9.94 -3.25
N ALA A 564 17.94 -9.69 -2.07
CA ALA A 564 19.37 -9.42 -1.89
C ALA A 564 20.22 -10.61 -2.29
N TRP A 565 19.86 -11.82 -1.88
CA TRP A 565 20.55 -13.03 -2.28
C TRP A 565 20.46 -13.29 -3.78
N ARG A 566 19.29 -13.10 -4.41
CA ARG A 566 19.11 -13.21 -5.86
C ARG A 566 20.04 -12.26 -6.60
N ASN A 567 20.12 -11.01 -6.17
CA ASN A 567 20.98 -10.00 -6.80
C ASN A 567 22.49 -10.33 -6.60
N LYS A 568 22.89 -10.85 -5.42
CA LYS A 568 24.26 -11.23 -5.13
C LYS A 568 24.72 -12.48 -5.90
N SER A 569 23.88 -13.51 -5.95
CA SER A 569 24.24 -14.82 -6.51
C SER A 569 23.81 -15.02 -7.96
N ASN A 570 23.01 -14.10 -8.49
CA ASN A 570 22.31 -14.23 -9.78
C ASN A 570 21.46 -15.53 -9.88
N GLN A 571 20.98 -16.02 -8.73
CA GLN A 571 20.14 -17.21 -8.60
C GLN A 571 18.96 -16.91 -7.69
N ASP A 572 17.76 -17.29 -8.09
CA ASP A 572 16.57 -17.21 -7.26
C ASP A 572 16.47 -18.43 -6.35
N ILE A 573 16.93 -18.29 -5.09
CA ILE A 573 16.90 -19.35 -4.08
C ILE A 573 15.80 -19.03 -3.07
N ALA A 574 14.64 -19.64 -3.24
CA ALA A 574 13.53 -19.57 -2.27
C ALA A 574 13.83 -20.49 -1.08
N ALA A 575 14.68 -20.02 -0.15
CA ALA A 575 15.21 -20.84 0.94
C ALA A 575 14.40 -20.75 2.26
N GLY A 576 13.56 -19.72 2.43
CA GLY A 576 12.82 -19.40 3.65
C GLY A 576 13.69 -18.70 4.72
N VAL A 577 13.05 -17.97 5.62
CA VAL A 577 13.74 -17.13 6.62
C VAL A 577 14.68 -17.92 7.53
N ILE A 578 14.33 -19.15 7.91
CA ILE A 578 15.17 -20.02 8.74
C ILE A 578 16.51 -20.27 8.06
N ALA A 579 16.52 -20.55 6.75
CA ALA A 579 17.74 -20.81 6.01
C ALA A 579 18.64 -19.55 5.92
N TYR A 580 18.06 -18.37 5.72
CA TYR A 580 18.81 -17.11 5.69
C TYR A 580 19.47 -16.81 7.04
N ILE A 581 18.75 -17.04 8.15
CA ILE A 581 19.29 -16.87 9.52
C ILE A 581 20.45 -17.86 9.76
N ARG A 582 20.27 -19.13 9.41
CA ARG A 582 21.30 -20.16 9.62
C ARG A 582 22.53 -19.96 8.73
N GLN A 583 22.32 -19.49 7.53
CA GLN A 583 23.43 -19.07 6.65
C GLN A 583 24.19 -17.89 7.29
N ALA A 584 23.50 -16.88 7.80
CA ALA A 584 24.10 -15.71 8.42
C ALA A 584 24.88 -16.06 9.72
N ALA A 585 24.31 -16.96 10.56
CA ALA A 585 24.89 -17.37 11.83
C ALA A 585 25.99 -18.42 11.69
N LEU A 586 25.77 -19.44 10.84
CA LEU A 586 26.55 -20.68 10.78
C LEU A 586 27.31 -20.88 9.47
N GLY A 587 27.03 -20.06 8.44
CA GLY A 587 27.58 -20.22 7.09
C GLY A 587 26.99 -21.41 6.31
N GLU A 588 25.79 -21.90 6.72
CA GLU A 588 25.16 -23.01 6.00
C GLU A 588 24.80 -22.64 4.54
N ALA A 589 24.95 -23.60 3.63
CA ALA A 589 24.57 -23.38 2.24
C ALA A 589 23.06 -23.16 2.11
N LEU A 590 22.68 -22.16 1.29
CA LEU A 590 21.30 -21.94 0.95
C LEU A 590 20.83 -23.01 -0.05
N LEU A 591 19.77 -23.72 0.30
CA LEU A 591 19.07 -24.67 -0.57
C LEU A 591 17.64 -24.20 -0.73
N PRO A 592 17.04 -24.34 -1.94
CA PRO A 592 15.60 -24.12 -2.13
C PRO A 592 14.80 -24.96 -1.13
N PHE A 593 13.77 -24.35 -0.55
CA PHE A 593 12.97 -25.03 0.46
C PHE A 593 12.28 -26.29 -0.11
N GLU A 594 11.81 -26.21 -1.34
CA GLU A 594 11.28 -27.35 -2.06
C GLU A 594 12.26 -28.53 -2.12
N GLN A 595 13.53 -28.27 -2.37
CA GLN A 595 14.57 -29.32 -2.37
C GLN A 595 14.75 -29.93 -0.98
N ARG A 596 14.66 -29.14 0.09
CA ARG A 596 14.66 -29.64 1.47
C ARG A 596 13.45 -30.56 1.74
N VAL A 597 12.27 -30.14 1.30
CA VAL A 597 11.04 -30.96 1.41
C VAL A 597 11.20 -32.28 0.66
N GLN A 598 11.71 -32.26 -0.57
CA GLN A 598 11.94 -33.46 -1.36
C GLN A 598 12.91 -34.43 -0.66
N GLN A 599 14.03 -33.93 -0.12
CA GLN A 599 15.00 -34.74 0.64
C GLN A 599 14.38 -35.30 1.93
N ALA A 600 13.58 -34.52 2.64
CA ALA A 600 12.88 -34.97 3.83
C ALA A 600 11.85 -36.06 3.50
N MET A 601 11.09 -35.88 2.42
CA MET A 601 10.09 -36.86 1.96
C MET A 601 10.73 -38.18 1.52
N GLN A 602 11.90 -38.16 0.90
CA GLN A 602 12.65 -39.38 0.59
C GLN A 602 12.93 -40.21 1.87
N LYS A 603 13.32 -39.54 2.96
CA LYS A 603 13.52 -40.21 4.26
C LYS A 603 12.22 -40.74 4.82
N ILE A 604 11.11 -39.99 4.71
CA ILE A 604 9.78 -40.45 5.16
C ILE A 604 9.34 -41.69 4.39
N HIS A 605 9.49 -41.69 3.07
CA HIS A 605 9.15 -42.85 2.25
C HIS A 605 9.98 -44.09 2.60
N ALA A 606 11.21 -43.91 3.10
CA ALA A 606 12.08 -44.97 3.55
C ALA A 606 11.79 -45.51 4.96
N LEU A 607 11.02 -44.78 5.80
CA LEU A 607 10.72 -45.17 7.16
C LEU A 607 9.85 -46.43 7.24
N HIS A 608 8.93 -46.62 6.28
CA HIS A 608 7.94 -47.64 6.34
C HIS A 608 7.48 -48.09 4.93
N ALA A 609 6.96 -49.31 4.80
CA ALA A 609 6.32 -49.81 3.57
C ALA A 609 4.89 -49.23 3.47
N TRP A 610 4.78 -47.99 2.95
CA TRP A 610 3.54 -47.27 2.84
C TRP A 610 2.58 -47.88 1.81
N ALA A 611 1.33 -48.08 2.17
CA ALA A 611 0.28 -48.44 1.22
C ALA A 611 0.02 -47.32 0.20
N PRO A 612 -0.51 -47.60 -1.00
CA PRO A 612 -0.74 -46.58 -2.03
C PRO A 612 -1.64 -45.42 -1.56
N ALA A 613 -2.64 -45.67 -0.71
CA ALA A 613 -3.48 -44.63 -0.14
C ALA A 613 -2.70 -43.73 0.83
N GLN A 614 -1.83 -44.31 1.67
CA GLN A 614 -0.98 -43.58 2.61
C GLN A 614 0.04 -42.67 1.87
N ARG A 615 0.61 -43.17 0.77
CA ARG A 615 1.52 -42.39 -0.07
C ARG A 615 0.83 -41.12 -0.61
N LYS A 616 -0.42 -41.23 -1.09
CA LYS A 616 -1.17 -40.05 -1.55
C LYS A 616 -1.34 -38.97 -0.45
N TRP A 617 -1.52 -39.41 0.79
CA TRP A 617 -1.62 -38.48 1.92
C TRP A 617 -0.27 -37.86 2.29
N LEU A 618 0.82 -38.63 2.19
CA LEU A 618 2.17 -38.10 2.35
C LEU A 618 2.54 -37.12 1.23
N ASP A 619 2.13 -37.37 -0.01
CA ASP A 619 2.32 -36.45 -1.14
C ASP A 619 1.50 -35.17 -0.94
N ARG A 620 0.28 -35.27 -0.40
CA ARG A 620 -0.51 -34.12 -0.03
C ARG A 620 0.15 -33.31 1.11
N LEU A 621 0.70 -34.00 2.11
CA LEU A 621 1.47 -33.38 3.18
C LEU A 621 2.69 -32.60 2.60
N ALA A 622 3.41 -33.20 1.67
CA ALA A 622 4.55 -32.55 1.00
C ALA A 622 4.15 -31.28 0.26
N LYS A 623 3.01 -31.26 -0.42
CA LYS A 623 2.49 -30.07 -1.11
C LYS A 623 2.15 -28.93 -0.14
N GLN A 624 1.55 -29.26 1.01
CA GLN A 624 1.24 -28.25 2.03
C GLN A 624 2.51 -27.67 2.67
N LEU A 625 3.56 -28.48 2.81
CA LEU A 625 4.86 -28.04 3.32
C LEU A 625 5.57 -27.01 2.42
N THR A 626 5.19 -26.88 1.16
CA THR A 626 5.81 -25.89 0.25
C THR A 626 5.64 -24.45 0.77
N TYR A 627 4.65 -24.23 1.61
CA TYR A 627 4.28 -22.91 2.15
C TYR A 627 4.53 -22.78 3.67
N GLU A 628 4.97 -23.84 4.34
CA GLU A 628 5.10 -23.88 5.80
C GLU A 628 6.50 -24.32 6.24
N LEU A 629 7.16 -23.46 7.00
CA LEU A 629 8.53 -23.71 7.49
C LEU A 629 8.57 -24.55 8.77
N VAL A 630 7.49 -24.60 9.54
CA VAL A 630 7.37 -25.32 10.82
C VAL A 630 6.31 -26.41 10.68
N VAL A 631 6.69 -27.65 11.03
CA VAL A 631 5.81 -28.82 10.99
C VAL A 631 5.51 -29.29 12.39
N ASP A 632 4.29 -29.01 12.83
CA ASP A 632 3.77 -29.42 14.14
C ASP A 632 2.35 -30.01 14.01
N GLU A 633 1.75 -30.40 15.14
CA GLU A 633 0.39 -30.93 15.17
C GLU A 633 -0.64 -29.86 14.77
N ALA A 634 -0.38 -28.58 15.07
CA ALA A 634 -1.26 -27.49 14.68
C ALA A 634 -1.31 -27.34 13.15
N PHE A 635 -0.15 -27.41 12.47
CA PHE A 635 -0.08 -27.44 11.02
C PHE A 635 -0.97 -28.55 10.42
N VAL A 636 -0.90 -29.76 10.99
CA VAL A 636 -1.71 -30.89 10.52
C VAL A 636 -3.20 -30.65 10.76
N ASN A 637 -3.57 -30.10 11.93
CA ASN A 637 -4.96 -29.81 12.23
C ASN A 637 -5.54 -28.78 11.26
N ASP A 638 -4.80 -27.72 10.96
CA ASP A 638 -5.25 -26.63 10.09
C ASP A 638 -5.40 -27.07 8.61
N ASN A 639 -4.48 -27.88 8.11
CA ASN A 639 -4.42 -28.25 6.68
C ASN A 639 -5.15 -29.57 6.33
N PHE A 640 -5.59 -30.34 7.32
CA PHE A 640 -6.22 -31.67 7.14
C PHE A 640 -7.53 -31.81 7.91
N MET A 641 -8.28 -30.72 8.08
CA MET A 641 -9.59 -30.72 8.75
C MET A 641 -10.61 -31.64 8.05
N ASP A 642 -10.50 -31.80 6.75
CA ASP A 642 -11.36 -32.65 5.91
C ASP A 642 -11.29 -34.13 6.27
N VAL A 643 -10.21 -34.58 6.89
CA VAL A 643 -10.06 -35.96 7.40
C VAL A 643 -10.12 -36.07 8.92
N GLY A 644 -10.42 -34.96 9.62
CA GLY A 644 -10.49 -34.88 11.07
C GLY A 644 -9.19 -34.48 11.75
N GLY A 645 -8.36 -33.67 11.05
CA GLY A 645 -7.10 -33.09 11.56
C GLY A 645 -6.05 -34.17 11.86
N ALA A 646 -5.21 -33.90 12.84
CA ALA A 646 -4.11 -34.79 13.22
C ALA A 646 -4.57 -36.18 13.61
N LYS A 647 -5.68 -36.28 14.36
CA LYS A 647 -6.25 -37.60 14.76
C LYS A 647 -6.72 -38.39 13.55
N GLY A 648 -7.37 -37.77 12.59
CA GLY A 648 -7.84 -38.41 11.38
C GLY A 648 -6.68 -38.84 10.47
N LEU A 649 -5.70 -37.97 10.26
CA LEU A 649 -4.53 -38.30 9.46
C LEU A 649 -3.68 -39.40 10.10
N ASP A 650 -3.52 -39.40 11.43
CA ASP A 650 -2.82 -40.46 12.15
C ASP A 650 -3.46 -41.83 11.91
N LYS A 651 -4.78 -41.89 11.97
CA LYS A 651 -5.55 -43.13 11.66
C LYS A 651 -5.30 -43.59 10.22
N VAL A 652 -5.31 -42.69 9.27
CA VAL A 652 -5.02 -42.99 7.85
C VAL A 652 -3.58 -43.51 7.66
N LEU A 653 -2.64 -42.92 8.38
CA LEU A 653 -1.22 -43.34 8.35
C LEU A 653 -0.93 -44.58 9.24
N GLY A 654 -1.93 -45.16 9.87
CA GLY A 654 -1.75 -46.35 10.68
C GLY A 654 -1.01 -46.12 12.01
N GLY A 655 -1.21 -44.95 12.64
CA GLY A 655 -0.55 -44.58 13.88
C GLY A 655 0.90 -44.05 13.69
N GLN A 656 1.26 -43.64 12.49
CA GLN A 656 2.62 -43.24 12.16
C GLN A 656 2.78 -41.70 12.02
N LEU A 657 1.79 -40.91 12.36
CA LEU A 657 1.84 -39.45 12.18
C LEU A 657 2.98 -38.83 13.03
N THR A 658 3.09 -39.18 14.30
CA THR A 658 4.14 -38.64 15.19
C THR A 658 5.57 -38.92 14.68
N PRO A 659 5.92 -40.19 14.29
CA PRO A 659 7.20 -40.46 13.64
C PRO A 659 7.41 -39.67 12.34
N VAL A 660 6.36 -39.50 11.52
CA VAL A 660 6.44 -38.69 10.29
C VAL A 660 6.76 -37.24 10.60
N ILE A 661 6.00 -36.58 11.49
CA ILE A 661 6.24 -35.18 11.87
C ILE A 661 7.65 -35.00 12.45
N THR A 662 8.05 -35.87 13.38
CA THR A 662 9.37 -35.78 14.02
C THR A 662 10.51 -35.92 13.00
N THR A 663 10.38 -36.88 12.06
CA THR A 663 11.39 -37.07 11.02
C THR A 663 11.41 -35.94 10.01
N LEU A 664 10.25 -35.38 9.65
CA LEU A 664 10.14 -34.20 8.80
C LEU A 664 10.86 -33.00 9.42
N ALA A 665 10.50 -32.63 10.66
CA ALA A 665 11.12 -31.50 11.36
C ALA A 665 12.63 -31.63 11.49
N ALA A 666 13.14 -32.83 11.84
CA ALA A 666 14.57 -33.11 11.93
C ALA A 666 15.28 -33.14 10.56
N SER A 667 14.58 -33.46 9.48
CA SER A 667 15.16 -33.55 8.14
C SER A 667 15.14 -32.22 7.40
N LEU A 668 14.12 -31.42 7.59
CA LEU A 668 14.03 -30.06 7.03
C LEU A 668 15.10 -29.17 7.64
N TRP A 669 15.28 -29.27 8.97
CA TRP A 669 16.16 -28.39 9.72
C TRP A 669 17.06 -29.19 10.66
N PRO A 670 18.19 -29.75 10.18
CA PRO A 670 19.12 -30.51 11.00
C PRO A 670 19.79 -29.63 12.06
N ALA A 671 20.14 -30.23 13.21
CA ALA A 671 20.89 -29.54 14.25
C ALA A 671 22.28 -29.08 13.77
N ALA A 672 22.79 -27.98 14.33
CA ALA A 672 24.01 -27.30 13.89
C ALA A 672 25.27 -28.20 13.78
N ASN A 673 25.34 -29.28 14.55
CA ASN A 673 26.49 -30.20 14.56
C ASN A 673 26.40 -31.35 13.54
N GLN A 674 25.35 -31.44 12.76
CA GLN A 674 25.14 -32.51 11.75
C GLN A 674 25.37 -32.04 10.30
N SER A 675 25.56 -30.76 10.06
CA SER A 675 25.73 -30.19 8.72
C SER A 675 27.16 -30.23 8.16
N ALA A 676 28.12 -30.82 8.90
CA ALA A 676 29.53 -30.91 8.51
C ALA A 676 29.99 -32.35 8.20
N ALA A 677 29.06 -33.30 7.95
CA ALA A 677 29.41 -34.68 7.57
C ALA A 677 28.91 -35.03 6.16
#